data_30ed0eb7e7e633b1b6fe2a7455405c0d
#
_entry.id   30ed0eb7e7e633b1b6fe2a7455405c0d
#
_cell.length_a   1.000
_cell.length_b   1.000
_cell.length_c   1.000
_cell.angle_alpha   90.00
_cell.angle_beta   90.00
_cell.angle_gamma   90.00
#
_symmetry.space_group_name_H-M   'P 1'
#
loop_
_entity.id
_entity.type
_entity.pdbx_description
1 polymer ?
#
loop_
_entity_poly.entity_id
_entity_poly.type
_entity_poly.pdbx_seq_one_letter_code
_entity_poly.pdbx_strand_id
1 'polypeptide(L)'
;MKPPILFLILIFLGSITGWSQNTTVSGRVFDVSNGKALPYVNVSFSASGEGVATNENGEYFLTTPRRPGMLYVSFLGYGSQSLNVTRGIKQKQNIALEPRQVTLIAAEVRPDPDAVNPAKPFMQRVLEAKAQNDPSQLPAAKQKTFTRIELDVNDISEEQRTRWYWGPFSWVFDYMDSSEVRTALPLMIGESIGTVHTARNPTRKQAVIEAAQMSGRITGGDNPSELNARFPEINLYQNRLLMLNRAFTSPLHDRGNAHYRYYILDTLDINERAAIHLAFVPKRKGELTFEGELWIDTLSLSLARVEANLSESANVNYVRSFSWKQEFQPIQKDADTTVAWMLSHESMLIDMSLTDRTLGAYLRRTIDFSENAWADAWPDSVWTGGRDMIFAINSTAVSESDWSELRPKPLLERESRIYEMVDSVQNIPAYRWVKKLGYLGATGYVMTGPLEWGAWWSAYTKNPTEGDRYRLDLRTSNAFSKRFMPGIFVAYGTLDHRWKSGLNLRFILRKSPRTEANFEIKRDVEQFGMNGLLDQGEVFTSLLRTGSIAPLSEVIRAEASLLHEFGKGFSGFVEGRHRRVAAIGDWDFKDPEDGSPLDQLITTEFTGILRYAFQERFVSGEFERISLGTEWPIVTGTATWGLPGVLGSQYNYLRSTLDAEDVARIGLVGRVEWLAQAGKYWGSAPYPLMEVVAASGTYFMTPESFNLLNPLELVTDEWIKASVEWHLEGFFLNHIPLLRRIGLREVAGVKSIVGSWDAKHEGLVALRDGTNGIAAPYTECSLGIENIFRFLRLDAVWRTDREFGTADSWGIRIGFAAEI
;
A
#
# COMPACT_ATOMS: atom_id res chain seq x y z
N MET A 1 -18.69 15.86 35.38
CA MET A 1 -19.90 15.02 35.44
C MET A 1 -19.67 13.69 34.74
N LYS A 2 -20.15 12.62 35.30
CA LYS A 2 -19.73 11.21 35.11
C LYS A 2 -20.40 10.50 33.93
N PRO A 3 -20.00 9.25 33.63
CA PRO A 3 -19.26 8.76 32.48
C PRO A 3 -20.02 7.64 31.74
N PRO A 4 -19.80 7.37 30.47
CA PRO A 4 -20.21 6.13 29.82
C PRO A 4 -19.11 5.06 29.74
N ILE A 5 -17.88 5.31 30.25
CA ILE A 5 -16.76 4.36 30.15
C ILE A 5 -16.95 3.12 31.03
N LEU A 6 -17.70 3.23 32.11
CA LEU A 6 -17.95 2.10 33.02
C LEU A 6 -18.96 1.06 32.44
N PHE A 7 -19.79 1.46 31.50
CA PHE A 7 -20.77 0.58 30.88
C PHE A 7 -20.16 -0.31 29.79
N LEU A 8 -19.12 0.16 29.13
CA LEU A 8 -18.37 -0.63 28.13
C LEU A 8 -17.45 -1.69 28.77
N ILE A 9 -16.92 -1.43 29.97
CA ILE A 9 -16.09 -2.41 30.70
C ILE A 9 -16.95 -3.54 31.28
N LEU A 10 -18.19 -3.28 31.65
CA LEU A 10 -19.11 -4.31 32.15
C LEU A 10 -19.65 -5.26 31.07
N ILE A 11 -19.71 -4.83 29.82
CA ILE A 11 -20.07 -5.71 28.69
C ILE A 11 -18.90 -6.65 28.32
N PHE A 12 -17.67 -6.27 28.61
CA PHE A 12 -16.49 -7.11 28.32
C PHE A 12 -16.17 -8.16 29.40
N LEU A 13 -16.72 -8.03 30.61
CA LEU A 13 -16.48 -8.96 31.71
C LEU A 13 -17.56 -10.04 31.88
N GLY A 14 -18.60 -10.01 31.07
CA GLY A 14 -19.76 -10.93 31.20
C GLY A 14 -19.70 -12.19 30.37
N SER A 15 -18.60 -12.48 29.63
CA SER A 15 -18.57 -13.58 28.66
C SER A 15 -17.50 -14.63 28.88
N ILE A 16 -17.09 -14.90 30.11
CA ILE A 16 -16.13 -15.96 30.40
C ILE A 16 -16.73 -17.00 31.36
N THR A 17 -17.63 -17.82 30.86
CA THR A 17 -17.86 -19.19 31.37
C THR A 17 -18.32 -20.07 30.21
N GLY A 18 -17.44 -20.35 29.27
CA GLY A 18 -17.62 -21.40 28.30
C GLY A 18 -16.86 -22.64 28.74
N TRP A 19 -17.56 -23.70 29.09
CA TRP A 19 -16.98 -25.01 29.38
C TRP A 19 -16.20 -25.46 28.14
N SER A 20 -14.88 -25.57 28.27
CA SER A 20 -14.00 -26.08 27.20
C SER A 20 -14.25 -27.58 27.04
N GLN A 21 -15.10 -27.96 26.10
CA GLN A 21 -15.19 -29.36 25.68
C GLN A 21 -14.00 -29.66 24.77
N ASN A 22 -13.24 -30.73 25.10
CA ASN A 22 -12.14 -31.18 24.28
C ASN A 22 -12.62 -31.64 22.91
N THR A 23 -11.94 -31.22 21.86
CA THR A 23 -12.13 -31.75 20.52
C THR A 23 -11.27 -33.02 20.40
N THR A 24 -11.90 -34.13 20.08
CA THR A 24 -11.22 -35.42 19.89
C THR A 24 -11.53 -35.98 18.51
N VAL A 25 -10.48 -36.32 17.76
CA VAL A 25 -10.59 -36.95 16.44
C VAL A 25 -9.81 -38.26 16.49
N SER A 26 -10.44 -39.33 16.02
CA SER A 26 -9.81 -40.65 15.87
C SER A 26 -10.16 -41.22 14.52
N GLY A 27 -9.38 -42.13 14.02
CA GLY A 27 -9.66 -42.79 12.75
C GLY A 27 -8.49 -43.59 12.22
N ARG A 28 -8.54 -43.95 10.95
CA ARG A 28 -7.52 -44.70 10.26
C ARG A 28 -7.13 -43.99 8.98
N VAL A 29 -5.80 -43.91 8.70
CA VAL A 29 -5.26 -43.39 7.45
C VAL A 29 -4.85 -44.59 6.56
N PHE A 30 -5.20 -44.52 5.28
CA PHE A 30 -4.93 -45.58 4.31
C PHE A 30 -4.65 -45.02 2.91
N ASP A 31 -4.00 -45.80 2.10
CA ASP A 31 -3.70 -45.49 0.70
C ASP A 31 -4.96 -45.73 -0.17
N VAL A 32 -5.38 -44.69 -0.93
CA VAL A 32 -6.55 -44.75 -1.83
C VAL A 32 -6.39 -45.82 -2.91
N SER A 33 -5.16 -46.04 -3.42
CA SER A 33 -4.92 -46.93 -4.57
C SER A 33 -5.02 -48.41 -4.23
N ASN A 34 -4.74 -48.81 -2.99
CA ASN A 34 -4.61 -50.22 -2.61
C ASN A 34 -5.27 -50.54 -1.26
N GLY A 35 -5.87 -49.55 -0.56
CA GLY A 35 -6.55 -49.74 0.73
C GLY A 35 -5.65 -50.11 1.91
N LYS A 36 -4.33 -50.14 1.75
CA LYS A 36 -3.39 -50.47 2.82
C LYS A 36 -3.31 -49.35 3.87
N ALA A 37 -3.23 -49.77 5.14
CA ALA A 37 -2.98 -48.86 6.23
C ALA A 37 -1.64 -48.12 6.04
N LEU A 38 -1.62 -46.82 6.35
CA LEU A 38 -0.43 -46.03 6.31
C LEU A 38 0.05 -45.76 7.74
N PRO A 39 1.12 -46.38 8.20
CA PRO A 39 1.73 -46.09 9.49
C PRO A 39 2.54 -44.82 9.46
N TYR A 40 2.73 -44.19 10.63
CA TYR A 40 3.57 -43.03 10.84
C TYR A 40 3.15 -41.78 10.04
N VAL A 41 1.90 -41.69 9.61
CA VAL A 41 1.36 -40.46 9.00
C VAL A 41 1.20 -39.39 10.06
N ASN A 42 1.65 -38.21 9.80
CA ASN A 42 1.48 -37.08 10.70
C ASN A 42 0.06 -36.53 10.59
N VAL A 43 -0.66 -36.51 11.73
CA VAL A 43 -2.02 -35.99 11.87
C VAL A 43 -2.01 -34.90 12.93
N SER A 44 -2.34 -33.66 12.59
CA SER A 44 -2.25 -32.52 13.48
C SER A 44 -3.42 -31.56 13.35
N PHE A 45 -3.73 -30.79 14.40
CA PHE A 45 -4.75 -29.74 14.37
C PHE A 45 -4.22 -28.40 13.83
N SER A 46 -2.94 -28.28 13.54
CA SER A 46 -2.36 -27.12 12.88
C SER A 46 -1.18 -27.58 12.02
N ALA A 47 -0.84 -26.80 11.00
CA ALA A 47 0.24 -27.13 10.08
C ALA A 47 1.63 -27.25 10.76
N SER A 48 1.81 -26.68 11.95
CA SER A 48 3.08 -26.63 12.70
C SER A 48 2.95 -26.95 14.19
N GLY A 49 1.85 -27.59 14.62
CA GLY A 49 1.53 -27.71 16.03
C GLY A 49 1.29 -29.13 16.54
N GLU A 50 0.51 -29.26 17.60
CA GLU A 50 0.20 -30.51 18.30
C GLU A 50 -0.38 -31.54 17.35
N GLY A 51 0.31 -32.65 17.14
CA GLY A 51 -0.09 -33.75 16.28
C GLY A 51 0.36 -35.09 16.83
N VAL A 52 -0.10 -36.17 16.18
CA VAL A 52 0.29 -37.56 16.47
C VAL A 52 0.64 -38.24 15.17
N ALA A 53 1.50 -39.26 15.23
CA ALA A 53 1.72 -40.17 14.13
C ALA A 53 0.77 -41.34 14.22
N THR A 54 0.29 -41.86 13.06
CA THR A 54 -0.50 -43.10 13.04
C THR A 54 0.33 -44.29 13.50
N ASN A 55 -0.32 -45.27 14.15
CA ASN A 55 0.32 -46.52 14.56
C ASN A 55 0.52 -47.47 13.35
N GLU A 56 1.07 -48.66 13.57
CA GLU A 56 1.33 -49.67 12.54
C GLU A 56 0.08 -50.07 11.74
N ASN A 57 -1.10 -49.96 12.34
CA ASN A 57 -2.37 -50.21 11.71
C ASN A 57 -3.00 -49.00 11.00
N GLY A 58 -2.24 -47.89 10.93
CA GLY A 58 -2.68 -46.61 10.36
C GLY A 58 -3.68 -45.87 11.25
N GLU A 59 -3.87 -46.26 12.51
CA GLU A 59 -4.83 -45.63 13.40
C GLU A 59 -4.21 -44.43 14.15
N TYR A 60 -5.05 -43.43 14.39
CA TYR A 60 -4.68 -42.25 15.13
C TYR A 60 -5.76 -41.83 16.13
N PHE A 61 -5.31 -41.16 17.19
CA PHE A 61 -6.15 -40.56 18.22
C PHE A 61 -5.53 -39.24 18.66
N LEU A 62 -6.27 -38.17 18.43
CA LEU A 62 -5.78 -36.80 18.73
C LEU A 62 -6.84 -36.04 19.52
N THR A 63 -6.46 -35.43 20.62
CA THR A 63 -7.37 -34.64 21.47
C THR A 63 -6.72 -33.32 21.86
N THR A 64 -7.51 -32.27 21.92
CA THR A 64 -7.03 -30.94 22.34
C THR A 64 -8.13 -30.20 23.11
N PRO A 65 -7.79 -29.43 24.14
CA PRO A 65 -8.72 -28.50 24.78
C PRO A 65 -9.00 -27.26 23.90
N ARG A 66 -8.15 -26.99 22.91
CA ARG A 66 -8.39 -25.95 21.91
C ARG A 66 -9.54 -26.36 21.00
N ARG A 67 -10.12 -25.39 20.29
CA ARG A 67 -11.21 -25.62 19.35
C ARG A 67 -10.73 -25.52 17.90
N PRO A 68 -9.91 -26.46 17.40
CA PRO A 68 -9.47 -26.46 16.02
C PRO A 68 -10.65 -26.65 15.08
N GLY A 69 -10.59 -26.01 13.92
CA GLY A 69 -11.59 -26.21 12.86
C GLY A 69 -11.14 -27.19 11.80
N MET A 70 -9.85 -27.51 11.74
CA MET A 70 -9.25 -28.35 10.70
C MET A 70 -8.28 -29.36 11.27
N LEU A 71 -8.18 -30.51 10.59
CA LEU A 71 -7.23 -31.57 10.81
C LEU A 71 -6.31 -31.64 9.58
N TYR A 72 -5.04 -31.54 9.78
CA TYR A 72 -4.02 -31.62 8.74
C TYR A 72 -3.38 -32.99 8.77
N VAL A 73 -3.25 -33.59 7.59
CA VAL A 73 -2.69 -34.93 7.44
C VAL A 73 -1.62 -34.88 6.35
N SER A 74 -0.42 -35.27 6.70
CA SER A 74 0.72 -35.30 5.77
C SER A 74 1.54 -36.55 5.93
N PHE A 75 1.98 -37.12 4.81
CA PHE A 75 2.84 -38.28 4.76
C PHE A 75 3.76 -38.21 3.56
N LEU A 76 5.02 -38.62 3.75
CA LEU A 76 6.02 -38.56 2.69
C LEU A 76 5.61 -39.48 1.53
N GLY A 77 5.59 -38.94 0.32
CA GLY A 77 5.15 -39.68 -0.88
C GLY A 77 3.63 -39.64 -1.14
N TYR A 78 2.86 -38.86 -0.34
CA TYR A 78 1.42 -38.70 -0.49
C TYR A 78 1.02 -37.24 -0.52
N GLY A 79 -0.12 -36.97 -1.15
CA GLY A 79 -0.73 -35.63 -1.12
C GLY A 79 -1.20 -35.28 0.30
N SER A 80 -0.81 -34.10 0.80
CA SER A 80 -1.32 -33.63 2.09
C SER A 80 -2.81 -33.28 1.97
N GLN A 81 -3.59 -33.57 3.02
CA GLN A 81 -5.02 -33.27 3.09
C GLN A 81 -5.34 -32.43 4.31
N SER A 82 -6.34 -31.56 4.18
CA SER A 82 -6.94 -30.86 5.30
C SER A 82 -8.44 -31.19 5.37
N LEU A 83 -8.92 -31.54 6.56
CA LEU A 83 -10.29 -31.99 6.81
C LEU A 83 -10.94 -31.13 7.88
N ASN A 84 -12.20 -30.79 7.67
CA ASN A 84 -12.95 -30.04 8.66
C ASN A 84 -13.25 -30.89 9.90
N VAL A 85 -13.07 -30.29 11.06
CA VAL A 85 -13.30 -30.92 12.36
C VAL A 85 -14.35 -30.12 13.13
N THR A 86 -15.39 -30.82 13.60
CA THR A 86 -16.39 -30.21 14.46
C THR A 86 -15.82 -29.99 15.85
N ARG A 87 -15.88 -28.77 16.31
CA ARG A 87 -15.27 -28.32 17.56
C ARG A 87 -16.01 -28.84 18.79
N GLY A 88 -15.27 -29.27 19.81
CA GLY A 88 -15.81 -29.64 21.10
C GLY A 88 -16.55 -30.96 21.15
N ILE A 89 -16.39 -31.85 20.17
CA ILE A 89 -16.99 -33.21 20.16
C ILE A 89 -15.95 -34.29 19.86
N LYS A 90 -16.31 -35.53 20.18
CA LYS A 90 -15.58 -36.71 19.74
C LYS A 90 -16.11 -37.14 18.37
N GLN A 91 -15.23 -37.33 17.41
CA GLN A 91 -15.59 -37.74 16.05
C GLN A 91 -14.59 -38.76 15.50
N LYS A 92 -15.05 -39.58 14.57
CA LYS A 92 -14.22 -40.57 13.89
C LYS A 92 -14.13 -40.19 12.42
N GLN A 93 -12.90 -40.02 11.94
CA GLN A 93 -12.62 -39.70 10.54
C GLN A 93 -11.57 -40.65 9.98
N ASN A 94 -11.94 -41.42 8.98
CA ASN A 94 -10.99 -42.23 8.21
C ASN A 94 -10.51 -41.42 7.01
N ILE A 95 -9.20 -41.45 6.74
CA ILE A 95 -8.53 -40.58 5.79
C ILE A 95 -7.85 -41.43 4.73
N ALA A 96 -8.18 -41.16 3.49
CA ALA A 96 -7.58 -41.80 2.34
C ALA A 96 -6.56 -40.82 1.71
N LEU A 97 -5.29 -41.20 1.65
CA LEU A 97 -4.26 -40.39 1.02
C LEU A 97 -3.94 -40.91 -0.38
N GLU A 98 -3.77 -40.00 -1.33
CA GLU A 98 -3.36 -40.32 -2.69
C GLU A 98 -1.83 -40.35 -2.79
N PRO A 99 -1.23 -41.39 -3.38
CA PRO A 99 0.20 -41.38 -3.67
C PRO A 99 0.56 -40.23 -4.58
N ARG A 100 1.51 -39.41 -4.16
CA ARG A 100 2.04 -38.31 -4.95
C ARG A 100 3.56 -38.47 -5.05
N GLN A 101 4.09 -38.41 -6.24
CA GLN A 101 5.54 -38.28 -6.39
C GLN A 101 5.94 -36.91 -5.81
N VAL A 102 6.45 -36.93 -4.60
CA VAL A 102 7.10 -35.76 -4.00
C VAL A 102 8.51 -35.77 -4.49
N THR A 103 8.88 -34.77 -5.26
CA THR A 103 10.28 -34.43 -5.41
C THR A 103 10.77 -34.04 -4.03
N LEU A 104 11.54 -34.92 -3.39
CA LEU A 104 12.13 -34.65 -2.09
C LEU A 104 13.00 -33.41 -2.22
N ILE A 105 12.61 -32.32 -1.56
CA ILE A 105 13.58 -31.29 -1.19
C ILE A 105 14.59 -32.01 -0.31
N ALA A 106 15.84 -32.06 -0.78
CA ALA A 106 16.91 -32.89 -0.26
C ALA A 106 16.96 -32.86 1.27
N ALA A 107 17.02 -34.04 1.87
CA ALA A 107 17.35 -34.18 3.28
C ALA A 107 18.56 -33.28 3.58
N GLU A 108 18.51 -32.50 4.65
CA GLU A 108 19.65 -31.68 5.11
C GLU A 108 20.80 -32.61 5.45
N VAL A 109 21.60 -32.98 4.46
CA VAL A 109 22.90 -33.59 4.68
C VAL A 109 23.75 -32.48 5.26
N ARG A 110 23.96 -32.49 6.57
CA ARG A 110 24.89 -31.58 7.24
C ARG A 110 26.29 -31.97 6.71
N PRO A 111 26.90 -31.14 5.87
CA PRO A 111 28.26 -31.41 5.42
C PRO A 111 29.18 -31.39 6.66
N ASP A 112 30.26 -32.16 6.58
CA ASP A 112 31.36 -32.03 7.52
C ASP A 112 31.67 -30.52 7.69
N PRO A 113 31.73 -30.00 8.92
CA PRO A 113 32.03 -28.60 9.16
C PRO A 113 33.33 -28.11 8.51
N ASP A 114 34.26 -28.99 8.25
CA ASP A 114 35.57 -28.73 7.63
C ASP A 114 35.57 -28.91 6.09
N ALA A 115 34.50 -29.43 5.50
CA ALA A 115 34.40 -29.59 4.05
C ALA A 115 34.16 -28.23 3.36
N VAL A 116 35.00 -27.89 2.39
CA VAL A 116 34.84 -26.69 1.57
C VAL A 116 33.57 -26.82 0.73
N ASN A 117 32.57 -26.04 1.01
CA ASN A 117 31.33 -26.03 0.26
C ASN A 117 31.57 -25.57 -1.20
N PRO A 118 31.46 -26.47 -2.21
CA PRO A 118 31.76 -26.16 -3.59
C PRO A 118 30.84 -25.11 -4.22
N ALA A 119 29.66 -24.89 -3.66
CA ALA A 119 28.73 -23.83 -4.11
C ALA A 119 29.28 -22.43 -3.86
N LYS A 120 30.13 -22.25 -2.83
CA LYS A 120 30.65 -20.92 -2.46
C LYS A 120 31.58 -20.33 -3.55
N PRO A 121 32.62 -21.00 -4.02
CA PRO A 121 33.46 -20.48 -5.11
C PRO A 121 32.71 -20.39 -6.45
N PHE A 122 31.74 -21.27 -6.69
CA PHE A 122 30.90 -21.17 -7.88
C PHE A 122 30.06 -19.92 -7.85
N MET A 123 29.32 -19.67 -6.76
CA MET A 123 28.51 -18.47 -6.58
C MET A 123 29.34 -17.18 -6.62
N GLN A 124 30.57 -17.21 -6.13
CA GLN A 124 31.46 -16.05 -6.27
C GLN A 124 31.69 -15.68 -7.73
N ARG A 125 31.94 -16.64 -8.59
CA ARG A 125 32.08 -16.42 -10.05
C ARG A 125 30.80 -15.89 -10.67
N VAL A 126 29.63 -16.43 -10.26
CA VAL A 126 28.32 -15.95 -10.70
C VAL A 126 28.11 -14.47 -10.32
N LEU A 127 28.48 -14.10 -9.09
CA LEU A 127 28.36 -12.72 -8.62
C LEU A 127 29.35 -11.77 -9.32
N GLU A 128 30.53 -12.22 -9.67
CA GLU A 128 31.50 -11.46 -10.48
C GLU A 128 30.99 -11.22 -11.91
N ALA A 129 30.29 -12.19 -12.51
CA ALA A 129 29.68 -12.08 -13.84
C ALA A 129 28.32 -11.35 -13.84
N LYS A 130 27.77 -11.02 -12.67
CA LYS A 130 26.43 -10.47 -12.47
C LYS A 130 26.09 -9.27 -13.35
N ALA A 131 27.00 -8.28 -13.40
CA ALA A 131 26.77 -7.05 -14.16
C ALA A 131 26.67 -7.28 -15.69
N GLN A 132 27.31 -8.33 -16.21
CA GLN A 132 27.26 -8.69 -17.63
C GLN A 132 25.98 -9.45 -17.98
N ASN A 133 25.43 -10.17 -16.99
CA ASN A 133 24.29 -11.05 -17.17
C ASN A 133 22.95 -10.41 -16.79
N ASP A 134 22.95 -9.19 -16.24
CA ASP A 134 21.74 -8.46 -15.89
C ASP A 134 21.01 -7.96 -17.14
N PRO A 135 19.79 -8.45 -17.45
CA PRO A 135 19.03 -8.03 -18.61
C PRO A 135 18.72 -6.51 -18.61
N SER A 136 18.70 -5.87 -17.45
CA SER A 136 18.46 -4.42 -17.34
C SER A 136 19.64 -3.58 -17.83
N GLN A 137 20.82 -4.20 -18.02
CA GLN A 137 22.01 -3.56 -18.55
C GLN A 137 22.09 -3.60 -20.09
N LEU A 138 21.17 -4.29 -20.75
CA LEU A 138 21.11 -4.29 -22.22
C LEU A 138 20.90 -2.87 -22.75
N PRO A 139 21.60 -2.48 -23.84
CA PRO A 139 21.46 -1.13 -24.39
C PRO A 139 20.02 -0.81 -24.78
N ALA A 140 19.35 -1.74 -25.44
CA ALA A 140 17.93 -1.64 -25.78
C ALA A 140 17.33 -3.06 -25.90
N ALA A 141 16.11 -3.27 -25.37
CA ALA A 141 15.42 -4.55 -25.45
C ALA A 141 13.94 -4.37 -25.87
N LYS A 142 13.40 -5.38 -26.56
CA LYS A 142 11.99 -5.51 -26.92
C LYS A 142 11.48 -6.85 -26.44
N GLN A 143 10.28 -6.86 -25.86
CA GLN A 143 9.58 -8.07 -25.44
C GLN A 143 8.10 -7.93 -25.69
N LYS A 144 7.46 -8.90 -26.29
CA LYS A 144 6.01 -9.01 -26.33
C LYS A 144 5.55 -9.77 -25.10
N THR A 145 4.61 -9.22 -24.35
CA THR A 145 4.14 -9.76 -23.07
C THR A 145 2.70 -10.18 -23.17
N PHE A 146 2.37 -11.36 -22.69
CA PHE A 146 1.05 -11.78 -22.33
C PHE A 146 0.96 -11.85 -20.81
N THR A 147 0.17 -10.99 -20.22
CA THR A 147 0.03 -10.90 -18.75
C THR A 147 -1.36 -11.37 -18.34
N ARG A 148 -1.43 -12.27 -17.37
CA ARG A 148 -2.65 -12.72 -16.70
C ARG A 148 -2.57 -12.42 -15.22
N ILE A 149 -3.65 -11.86 -14.67
CA ILE A 149 -3.78 -11.55 -13.25
C ILE A 149 -5.08 -12.17 -12.75
N GLU A 150 -5.01 -12.87 -11.63
CA GLU A 150 -6.17 -13.48 -10.98
C GLU A 150 -6.21 -13.03 -9.52
N LEU A 151 -7.42 -12.80 -9.03
CA LEU A 151 -7.73 -12.55 -7.64
C LEU A 151 -8.78 -13.54 -7.18
N ASP A 152 -8.43 -14.32 -6.17
CA ASP A 152 -9.34 -15.31 -5.58
C ASP A 152 -9.49 -15.03 -4.08
N VAL A 153 -10.65 -15.36 -3.51
CA VAL A 153 -10.86 -15.32 -2.05
C VAL A 153 -10.74 -16.72 -1.48
N ASN A 154 -9.88 -16.91 -0.50
CA ASN A 154 -9.66 -18.19 0.17
C ASN A 154 -10.18 -18.19 1.62
N ASP A 155 -10.13 -19.34 2.29
CA ASP A 155 -10.59 -19.55 3.67
C ASP A 155 -12.09 -19.27 3.91
N ILE A 156 -12.93 -19.47 2.89
CA ILE A 156 -14.39 -19.39 3.06
C ILE A 156 -14.85 -20.64 3.81
N SER A 157 -15.16 -20.50 5.10
CA SER A 157 -15.64 -21.61 5.93
C SER A 157 -17.05 -22.07 5.54
N GLU A 158 -17.40 -23.32 5.85
CA GLU A 158 -18.75 -23.84 5.65
C GLU A 158 -19.80 -22.97 6.34
N GLU A 159 -19.54 -22.52 7.57
CA GLU A 159 -20.44 -21.61 8.30
C GLU A 159 -20.64 -20.28 7.54
N GLN A 160 -19.59 -19.77 6.92
CA GLN A 160 -19.70 -18.54 6.11
C GLN A 160 -20.52 -18.77 4.84
N ARG A 161 -20.38 -19.93 4.17
CA ARG A 161 -21.13 -20.26 2.94
C ARG A 161 -22.64 -20.34 3.18
N THR A 162 -23.06 -20.76 4.37
CA THR A 162 -24.48 -20.90 4.72
C THR A 162 -25.14 -19.61 5.20
N ARG A 163 -24.41 -18.51 5.31
CA ARG A 163 -24.96 -17.24 5.74
C ARG A 163 -25.95 -16.67 4.72
N TRP A 164 -27.01 -16.05 5.22
CA TRP A 164 -28.14 -15.56 4.44
C TRP A 164 -27.77 -14.65 3.26
N TYR A 165 -26.72 -13.86 3.40
CA TYR A 165 -26.27 -12.93 2.35
C TYR A 165 -25.63 -13.66 1.14
N TRP A 166 -25.22 -14.91 1.29
CA TRP A 166 -24.75 -15.75 0.19
C TRP A 166 -25.88 -16.45 -0.57
N GLY A 167 -27.11 -16.43 -0.04
CA GLY A 167 -28.24 -17.15 -0.66
C GLY A 167 -28.34 -16.93 -2.18
N PRO A 168 -28.34 -15.68 -2.68
CA PRO A 168 -28.39 -15.41 -4.12
C PRO A 168 -27.16 -15.87 -4.89
N PHE A 169 -26.05 -16.16 -4.22
CA PHE A 169 -24.74 -16.50 -4.79
C PHE A 169 -24.29 -17.93 -4.44
N SER A 170 -25.11 -18.75 -3.81
CA SER A 170 -24.69 -20.06 -3.28
C SER A 170 -24.07 -20.98 -4.34
N TRP A 171 -24.51 -20.88 -5.56
CA TRP A 171 -24.01 -21.64 -6.71
C TRP A 171 -22.56 -21.27 -7.10
N VAL A 172 -22.02 -20.10 -6.70
CA VAL A 172 -20.62 -19.73 -6.99
C VAL A 172 -19.64 -20.66 -6.30
N PHE A 173 -20.05 -21.30 -5.20
CA PHE A 173 -19.20 -22.23 -4.49
C PHE A 173 -18.92 -23.54 -5.26
N ASP A 174 -19.70 -23.83 -6.32
CA ASP A 174 -19.43 -24.93 -7.25
C ASP A 174 -18.19 -24.67 -8.13
N TYR A 175 -17.74 -23.41 -8.18
CA TYR A 175 -16.57 -22.96 -8.92
C TYR A 175 -15.31 -22.84 -8.06
N MET A 176 -15.37 -23.27 -6.80
CA MET A 176 -14.20 -23.21 -5.92
C MET A 176 -13.06 -24.06 -6.48
N ASP A 177 -11.87 -23.48 -6.43
CA ASP A 177 -10.63 -24.10 -6.86
C ASP A 177 -9.85 -24.62 -5.66
N SER A 178 -9.37 -25.84 -5.74
CA SER A 178 -8.54 -26.51 -4.74
C SER A 178 -7.13 -26.84 -5.24
N SER A 179 -6.69 -26.19 -6.32
CA SER A 179 -5.35 -26.39 -6.88
C SER A 179 -4.22 -25.89 -5.96
N GLU A 180 -4.54 -24.95 -5.07
CA GLU A 180 -3.62 -24.43 -4.08
C GLU A 180 -3.85 -25.05 -2.69
N VAL A 181 -2.97 -24.71 -1.74
CA VAL A 181 -3.05 -25.20 -0.34
C VAL A 181 -4.42 -24.93 0.30
N ARG A 182 -5.06 -23.83 -0.08
CA ARG A 182 -6.36 -23.41 0.42
C ARG A 182 -7.35 -23.34 -0.73
N THR A 183 -8.51 -23.90 -0.52
CA THR A 183 -9.61 -23.79 -1.48
C THR A 183 -10.00 -22.31 -1.62
N ALA A 184 -10.10 -21.84 -2.84
CA ALA A 184 -10.37 -20.45 -3.14
C ALA A 184 -11.51 -20.29 -4.14
N LEU A 185 -12.27 -19.19 -4.00
CA LEU A 185 -13.30 -18.78 -4.94
C LEU A 185 -12.69 -17.70 -5.84
N PRO A 186 -12.57 -17.96 -7.15
CA PRO A 186 -12.13 -16.94 -8.09
C PRO A 186 -13.08 -15.75 -8.12
N LEU A 187 -12.54 -14.52 -8.06
CA LEU A 187 -13.35 -13.30 -8.13
C LEU A 187 -13.10 -12.50 -9.40
N MET A 188 -11.88 -12.56 -9.89
CA MET A 188 -11.46 -11.70 -10.99
C MET A 188 -10.36 -12.38 -11.80
N ILE A 189 -10.45 -12.25 -13.11
CA ILE A 189 -9.39 -12.58 -14.05
C ILE A 189 -9.23 -11.45 -15.05
N GLY A 190 -7.99 -11.04 -15.29
CA GLY A 190 -7.64 -10.01 -16.25
C GLY A 190 -6.48 -10.46 -17.14
N GLU A 191 -6.59 -10.17 -18.44
CA GLU A 191 -5.57 -10.50 -19.42
C GLU A 191 -5.17 -9.26 -20.21
N SER A 192 -3.89 -9.12 -20.54
CA SER A 192 -3.42 -8.06 -21.43
C SER A 192 -2.25 -8.55 -22.29
N ILE A 193 -2.21 -8.05 -23.51
CA ILE A 193 -1.15 -8.28 -24.48
C ILE A 193 -0.55 -6.93 -24.84
N GLY A 194 0.75 -6.85 -24.87
CA GLY A 194 1.44 -5.63 -25.25
C GLY A 194 2.92 -5.87 -25.57
N THR A 195 3.51 -4.87 -26.17
CA THR A 195 4.94 -4.87 -26.48
C THR A 195 5.65 -3.84 -25.62
N VAL A 196 6.68 -4.29 -24.91
CA VAL A 196 7.51 -3.47 -24.04
C VAL A 196 8.84 -3.20 -24.70
N HIS A 197 9.18 -1.92 -24.84
CA HIS A 197 10.51 -1.48 -25.29
C HIS A 197 11.23 -0.82 -24.12
N THR A 198 12.50 -1.14 -23.98
CA THR A 198 13.40 -0.51 -23.00
C THR A 198 14.65 0.02 -23.70
N ALA A 199 15.23 1.09 -23.17
CA ALA A 199 16.53 1.58 -23.53
C ALA A 199 17.25 2.11 -22.30
N ARG A 200 18.58 1.98 -22.29
CA ARG A 200 19.42 2.39 -21.14
C ARG A 200 19.93 3.82 -21.27
N ASN A 201 20.31 4.25 -22.48
CA ASN A 201 20.88 5.58 -22.71
C ASN A 201 20.13 6.32 -23.83
N PRO A 202 19.26 7.29 -23.52
CA PRO A 202 18.73 7.60 -22.17
C PRO A 202 17.83 6.50 -21.64
N THR A 203 17.74 6.35 -20.31
CA THR A 203 16.84 5.36 -19.70
C THR A 203 15.38 5.68 -20.08
N ARG A 204 14.77 4.73 -20.81
CA ARG A 204 13.38 4.81 -21.27
C ARG A 204 12.73 3.43 -21.20
N LYS A 205 11.46 3.41 -20.83
CA LYS A 205 10.61 2.21 -20.89
C LYS A 205 9.28 2.64 -21.50
N GLN A 206 8.79 1.90 -22.47
CA GLN A 206 7.48 2.12 -23.05
C GLN A 206 6.77 0.81 -23.30
N ALA A 207 5.56 0.68 -22.77
CA ALA A 207 4.66 -0.43 -23.01
C ALA A 207 3.52 0.01 -23.94
N VAL A 208 3.33 -0.67 -25.06
CA VAL A 208 2.19 -0.49 -25.95
C VAL A 208 1.23 -1.65 -25.72
N ILE A 209 0.07 -1.38 -25.12
CA ILE A 209 -0.96 -2.37 -24.84
C ILE A 209 -1.83 -2.54 -26.08
N GLU A 210 -1.77 -3.70 -26.68
CA GLU A 210 -2.47 -4.05 -27.92
C GLU A 210 -3.88 -4.55 -27.65
N ALA A 211 -4.04 -5.37 -26.61
CA ALA A 211 -5.33 -5.88 -26.17
C ALA A 211 -5.37 -6.01 -24.64
N ALA A 212 -6.53 -5.75 -24.05
CA ALA A 212 -6.76 -5.91 -22.62
C ALA A 212 -8.22 -6.26 -22.34
N GLN A 213 -8.46 -7.31 -21.55
CA GLN A 213 -9.78 -7.67 -21.05
C GLN A 213 -9.74 -8.00 -19.57
N MET A 214 -10.86 -7.79 -18.89
CA MET A 214 -11.00 -8.09 -17.46
C MET A 214 -12.43 -8.53 -17.17
N SER A 215 -12.55 -9.62 -16.46
CA SER A 215 -13.78 -10.13 -15.85
C SER A 215 -13.81 -9.73 -14.37
N GLY A 216 -14.98 -9.47 -13.80
CA GLY A 216 -15.12 -9.14 -12.38
C GLY A 216 -14.85 -7.68 -11.99
N ARG A 217 -15.03 -6.73 -12.89
CA ARG A 217 -14.82 -5.30 -12.61
C ARG A 217 -15.68 -4.79 -11.44
N ILE A 218 -15.03 -4.26 -10.42
CA ILE A 218 -15.70 -3.57 -9.30
C ILE A 218 -15.92 -2.10 -9.64
N THR A 219 -14.94 -1.45 -10.24
CA THR A 219 -15.00 -0.06 -10.69
C THR A 219 -14.87 0.04 -12.22
N GLY A 220 -15.43 1.08 -12.84
CA GLY A 220 -15.45 1.22 -14.31
C GLY A 220 -14.12 1.59 -14.98
N GLY A 221 -13.02 1.66 -14.23
CA GLY A 221 -11.69 2.09 -14.68
C GLY A 221 -10.59 1.04 -14.53
N ASP A 222 -10.88 -0.13 -13.95
CA ASP A 222 -9.86 -1.14 -13.72
C ASP A 222 -9.40 -1.77 -15.05
N ASN A 223 -8.10 -1.65 -15.32
CA ASN A 223 -7.45 -2.24 -16.48
C ASN A 223 -6.40 -3.25 -15.98
N PRO A 224 -6.31 -4.46 -16.57
CA PRO A 224 -5.30 -5.45 -16.17
C PRO A 224 -3.88 -4.91 -16.20
N SER A 225 -3.56 -4.04 -17.16
CA SER A 225 -2.23 -3.44 -17.27
C SER A 225 -1.93 -2.45 -16.13
N GLU A 226 -2.93 -1.75 -15.62
CA GLU A 226 -2.80 -0.87 -14.45
C GLU A 226 -2.65 -1.68 -13.16
N LEU A 227 -3.36 -2.81 -13.05
CA LEU A 227 -3.17 -3.75 -11.95
C LEU A 227 -1.78 -4.38 -12.00
N ASN A 228 -1.30 -4.74 -13.20
CA ASN A 228 0.06 -5.27 -13.36
C ASN A 228 1.12 -4.28 -12.83
N ALA A 229 0.94 -2.99 -13.02
CA ALA A 229 1.86 -1.97 -12.52
C ALA A 229 1.97 -1.92 -10.98
N ARG A 230 1.02 -2.51 -10.26
CA ARG A 230 1.05 -2.61 -8.78
C ARG A 230 1.86 -3.80 -8.28
N PHE A 231 2.11 -4.79 -9.14
CA PHE A 231 2.97 -5.91 -8.77
C PHE A 231 4.43 -5.48 -8.79
N PRO A 232 5.27 -6.06 -7.92
CA PRO A 232 6.69 -5.78 -7.94
C PRO A 232 7.32 -6.30 -9.23
N GLU A 233 8.25 -5.53 -9.78
CA GLU A 233 9.17 -6.00 -10.81
C GLU A 233 10.37 -6.66 -10.12
N ILE A 234 10.57 -7.94 -10.33
CA ILE A 234 11.64 -8.70 -9.67
C ILE A 234 12.81 -8.86 -10.64
N ASN A 235 13.91 -8.16 -10.36
CA ASN A 235 15.19 -8.37 -11.01
C ASN A 235 16.21 -8.86 -9.97
N LEU A 236 16.48 -10.16 -9.96
CA LEU A 236 17.40 -10.79 -9.00
C LEU A 236 18.85 -10.28 -9.10
N TYR A 237 19.24 -9.70 -10.21
CA TYR A 237 20.55 -9.08 -10.35
C TYR A 237 20.69 -7.78 -9.55
N GLN A 238 19.61 -7.21 -9.03
CA GLN A 238 19.67 -6.12 -8.05
C GLN A 238 20.01 -6.65 -6.65
N ASN A 239 20.73 -5.87 -5.85
CA ASN A 239 21.07 -6.26 -4.48
C ASN A 239 19.87 -6.26 -3.55
N ARG A 240 18.94 -5.36 -3.80
CA ARG A 240 17.68 -5.20 -3.04
C ARG A 240 16.49 -5.30 -3.97
N LEU A 241 15.52 -6.09 -3.57
CA LEU A 241 14.25 -6.27 -4.27
C LEU A 241 13.18 -5.51 -3.50
N LEU A 242 12.67 -4.43 -4.08
CA LEU A 242 11.60 -3.65 -3.46
C LEU A 242 10.26 -4.33 -3.75
N MET A 243 9.68 -4.94 -2.73
CA MET A 243 8.42 -5.67 -2.81
C MET A 243 7.61 -5.45 -1.55
N LEU A 244 6.29 -5.35 -1.68
CA LEU A 244 5.40 -5.19 -0.53
C LEU A 244 5.85 -4.00 0.38
N ASN A 245 6.27 -2.92 -0.23
CA ASN A 245 6.84 -1.72 0.40
C ASN A 245 8.11 -1.95 1.25
N ARG A 246 8.78 -3.12 1.10
CA ARG A 246 9.97 -3.52 1.84
C ARG A 246 11.11 -3.91 0.92
N ALA A 247 12.34 -3.75 1.41
CA ALA A 247 13.56 -4.10 0.68
C ALA A 247 14.07 -5.47 1.09
N PHE A 248 13.85 -6.46 0.24
CA PHE A 248 14.35 -7.82 0.42
C PHE A 248 15.75 -7.97 -0.13
N THR A 249 16.55 -8.80 0.52
CA THR A 249 17.89 -9.13 0.05
C THR A 249 17.82 -10.17 -1.06
N SER A 250 18.38 -9.85 -2.23
CA SER A 250 18.44 -10.79 -3.35
C SER A 250 19.36 -11.98 -3.05
N PRO A 251 19.02 -13.19 -3.50
CA PRO A 251 19.96 -14.31 -3.50
C PRO A 251 21.19 -14.06 -4.38
N LEU A 252 21.14 -13.14 -5.36
CA LEU A 252 22.28 -12.69 -6.13
C LEU A 252 22.87 -11.36 -5.62
N HIS A 253 22.69 -11.04 -4.35
CA HIS A 253 23.34 -9.87 -3.72
C HIS A 253 24.87 -9.97 -3.82
N ASP A 254 25.58 -8.86 -4.06
CA ASP A 254 27.06 -8.84 -4.19
C ASP A 254 27.77 -9.50 -3.00
N ARG A 255 27.17 -9.39 -1.82
CA ARG A 255 27.60 -10.11 -0.61
C ARG A 255 26.68 -11.29 -0.30
N GLY A 256 26.17 -11.99 -1.30
CA GLY A 256 25.21 -13.10 -1.15
C GLY A 256 25.65 -14.14 -0.11
N ASN A 257 26.93 -14.48 -0.10
CA ASN A 257 27.51 -15.37 0.91
C ASN A 257 27.42 -14.85 2.36
N ALA A 258 27.12 -13.58 2.64
CA ALA A 258 26.86 -13.07 3.97
C ALA A 258 25.43 -13.31 4.44
N HIS A 259 24.47 -13.39 3.53
CA HIS A 259 23.04 -13.51 3.77
C HIS A 259 22.51 -14.93 3.59
N TYR A 260 23.06 -15.67 2.61
CA TYR A 260 22.60 -16.98 2.20
C TYR A 260 23.65 -18.08 2.34
N ARG A 261 23.18 -19.33 2.47
CA ARG A 261 23.94 -20.54 2.23
C ARG A 261 23.46 -21.14 0.90
N TYR A 262 24.41 -21.55 0.05
CA TYR A 262 24.12 -22.17 -1.23
C TYR A 262 24.59 -23.62 -1.20
N TYR A 263 23.84 -24.50 -1.87
CA TYR A 263 24.13 -25.91 -1.97
C TYR A 263 23.93 -26.33 -3.43
N ILE A 264 24.94 -26.97 -4.03
CA ILE A 264 24.79 -27.59 -5.34
C ILE A 264 23.99 -28.88 -5.14
N LEU A 265 22.91 -29.04 -5.89
CA LEU A 265 22.06 -30.23 -5.88
C LEU A 265 22.46 -31.18 -6.98
N ASP A 266 22.44 -30.71 -8.22
CA ASP A 266 22.79 -31.49 -9.41
C ASP A 266 23.16 -30.58 -10.59
N THR A 267 23.24 -31.15 -11.80
CA THR A 267 23.42 -30.43 -13.06
C THR A 267 22.39 -30.97 -14.05
N LEU A 268 21.59 -30.08 -14.61
CA LEU A 268 20.50 -30.40 -15.54
C LEU A 268 20.68 -29.65 -16.85
N ASP A 269 20.09 -30.17 -17.91
CA ASP A 269 20.00 -29.46 -19.18
C ASP A 269 18.74 -28.57 -19.23
N ILE A 270 18.95 -27.28 -19.45
CA ILE A 270 17.88 -26.28 -19.65
C ILE A 270 18.15 -25.56 -20.98
N ASN A 271 17.20 -25.56 -21.89
CA ASN A 271 17.34 -24.96 -23.21
C ASN A 271 18.57 -25.46 -23.98
N GLU A 272 18.80 -26.77 -23.94
CA GLU A 272 19.96 -27.43 -24.57
C GLU A 272 21.35 -26.98 -24.04
N ARG A 273 21.37 -26.45 -22.80
CA ARG A 273 22.56 -25.96 -22.11
C ARG A 273 22.64 -26.55 -20.71
N ALA A 274 23.84 -26.94 -20.30
CA ALA A 274 24.06 -27.45 -18.94
C ALA A 274 23.94 -26.30 -17.92
N ALA A 275 23.07 -26.49 -16.93
CA ALA A 275 22.85 -25.58 -15.83
C ALA A 275 23.14 -26.27 -14.49
N ILE A 276 23.87 -25.60 -13.61
CA ILE A 276 24.06 -26.05 -12.22
C ILE A 276 22.82 -25.64 -11.43
N HIS A 277 22.19 -26.62 -10.80
CA HIS A 277 21.07 -26.49 -9.92
C HIS A 277 21.55 -26.29 -8.48
N LEU A 278 21.12 -25.19 -7.84
CA LEU A 278 21.52 -24.81 -6.49
C LEU A 278 20.29 -24.53 -5.64
N ALA A 279 20.30 -25.00 -4.40
CA ALA A 279 19.42 -24.49 -3.36
C ALA A 279 20.07 -23.30 -2.65
N PHE A 280 19.26 -22.33 -2.24
CA PHE A 280 19.68 -21.23 -1.39
C PHE A 280 18.73 -21.07 -0.19
N VAL A 281 19.32 -20.86 0.99
CA VAL A 281 18.57 -20.69 2.25
C VAL A 281 19.14 -19.54 3.06
N PRO A 282 18.32 -18.78 3.79
CA PRO A 282 18.79 -17.69 4.65
C PRO A 282 19.75 -18.16 5.74
N LYS A 283 20.71 -17.34 6.07
CA LYS A 283 21.61 -17.57 7.22
C LYS A 283 21.02 -17.10 8.53
N ARG A 284 20.19 -16.08 8.52
CA ARG A 284 19.65 -15.42 9.72
C ARG A 284 18.12 -15.44 9.70
N LYS A 285 17.53 -15.78 10.83
CA LYS A 285 16.08 -15.68 11.03
C LYS A 285 15.68 -14.21 11.21
N GLY A 286 14.55 -13.83 10.64
CA GLY A 286 14.00 -12.47 10.73
C GLY A 286 14.56 -11.47 9.70
N GLU A 287 15.54 -11.89 8.89
CA GLU A 287 16.01 -11.10 7.75
C GLU A 287 14.98 -11.20 6.62
N LEU A 288 14.73 -10.08 5.92
CA LEU A 288 13.87 -10.05 4.74
C LEU A 288 14.60 -10.73 3.56
N THR A 289 14.42 -12.02 3.46
CA THR A 289 15.12 -12.92 2.53
C THR A 289 14.16 -13.94 1.96
N PHE A 290 14.64 -14.68 0.99
CA PHE A 290 13.92 -15.77 0.33
C PHE A 290 14.63 -17.09 0.56
N GLU A 291 13.94 -18.17 0.28
CA GLU A 291 14.51 -19.52 0.18
C GLU A 291 14.02 -20.17 -1.11
N GLY A 292 14.83 -21.04 -1.72
CA GLY A 292 14.45 -21.65 -2.99
C GLY A 292 15.62 -22.19 -3.77
N GLU A 293 15.47 -22.19 -5.09
CA GLU A 293 16.38 -22.85 -6.01
C GLU A 293 16.74 -21.94 -7.19
N LEU A 294 17.98 -22.07 -7.66
CA LEU A 294 18.56 -21.36 -8.79
C LEU A 294 19.15 -22.35 -9.79
N TRP A 295 18.96 -22.11 -11.06
CA TRP A 295 19.63 -22.83 -12.15
C TRP A 295 20.50 -21.83 -12.91
N ILE A 296 21.81 -22.09 -12.90
CA ILE A 296 22.80 -21.18 -13.46
C ILE A 296 23.48 -21.88 -14.65
N ASP A 297 23.40 -21.26 -15.83
CA ASP A 297 24.11 -21.75 -17.03
C ASP A 297 25.61 -21.82 -16.78
N THR A 298 26.21 -22.96 -17.11
CA THR A 298 27.62 -23.23 -16.81
C THR A 298 28.60 -22.39 -17.62
N LEU A 299 28.22 -21.97 -18.83
CA LEU A 299 29.06 -21.23 -19.75
C LEU A 299 28.99 -19.70 -19.49
N SER A 300 27.81 -19.14 -19.46
CA SER A 300 27.61 -17.71 -19.29
C SER A 300 27.53 -17.27 -17.82
N LEU A 301 27.35 -18.21 -16.89
CA LEU A 301 27.05 -17.93 -15.48
C LEU A 301 25.78 -17.10 -15.30
N SER A 302 24.88 -17.11 -16.26
CA SER A 302 23.59 -16.42 -16.24
C SER A 302 22.55 -17.27 -15.53
N LEU A 303 21.56 -16.61 -14.95
CA LEU A 303 20.38 -17.24 -14.39
C LEU A 303 19.52 -17.81 -15.52
N ALA A 304 19.31 -19.13 -15.53
CA ALA A 304 18.41 -19.81 -16.46
C ALA A 304 17.00 -19.99 -15.87
N ARG A 305 16.89 -20.22 -14.55
CA ARG A 305 15.62 -20.36 -13.83
C ARG A 305 15.80 -20.04 -12.36
N VAL A 306 14.77 -19.55 -11.74
CA VAL A 306 14.65 -19.41 -10.29
C VAL A 306 13.26 -19.81 -9.83
N GLU A 307 13.20 -20.49 -8.70
CA GLU A 307 11.99 -20.73 -7.93
C GLU A 307 12.27 -20.33 -6.49
N ALA A 308 11.47 -19.39 -5.96
CA ALA A 308 11.74 -18.83 -4.65
C ALA A 308 10.46 -18.56 -3.87
N ASN A 309 10.57 -18.72 -2.56
CA ASN A 309 9.53 -18.48 -1.60
C ASN A 309 10.00 -17.46 -0.58
N LEU A 310 9.06 -16.71 -0.02
CA LEU A 310 9.34 -15.88 1.13
C LEU A 310 9.79 -16.75 2.31
N SER A 311 10.90 -16.39 2.97
CA SER A 311 11.35 -17.11 4.15
C SER A 311 10.28 -17.11 5.24
N GLU A 312 9.99 -18.27 5.84
CA GLU A 312 9.03 -18.40 6.95
C GLU A 312 9.31 -17.47 8.14
N SER A 313 10.55 -17.04 8.28
CA SER A 313 10.99 -16.17 9.36
C SER A 313 10.86 -14.67 9.04
N ALA A 314 10.49 -14.29 7.82
CA ALA A 314 10.31 -12.91 7.43
C ALA A 314 9.07 -12.30 8.10
N ASN A 315 9.24 -11.17 8.77
CA ASN A 315 8.13 -10.47 9.43
C ASN A 315 7.43 -9.55 8.43
N VAL A 316 6.56 -10.13 7.59
CA VAL A 316 5.73 -9.41 6.61
C VAL A 316 4.27 -9.53 7.02
N ASN A 317 3.57 -8.40 7.12
CA ASN A 317 2.17 -8.38 7.51
C ASN A 317 1.27 -8.86 6.40
N TYR A 318 0.16 -9.48 6.77
CA TYR A 318 -0.93 -9.86 5.88
C TYR A 318 -0.54 -10.86 4.78
N VAL A 319 0.75 -11.18 4.61
CA VAL A 319 1.26 -12.16 3.65
C VAL A 319 1.57 -13.45 4.39
N ARG A 320 0.85 -14.52 4.06
CA ARG A 320 1.10 -15.86 4.60
C ARG A 320 2.18 -16.59 3.81
N SER A 321 2.13 -16.43 2.50
CA SER A 321 3.16 -16.95 1.60
C SER A 321 3.28 -16.06 0.38
N PHE A 322 4.48 -16.01 -0.14
CA PHE A 322 4.81 -15.39 -1.40
C PHE A 322 5.77 -16.29 -2.14
N SER A 323 5.39 -16.73 -3.33
CA SER A 323 6.21 -17.54 -4.20
C SER A 323 6.30 -16.92 -5.57
N TRP A 324 7.47 -17.05 -6.19
CA TRP A 324 7.62 -16.66 -7.59
C TRP A 324 8.58 -17.60 -8.32
N LYS A 325 8.38 -17.65 -9.62
CA LYS A 325 9.21 -18.41 -10.56
C LYS A 325 9.52 -17.50 -11.74
N GLN A 326 10.76 -17.52 -12.18
CA GLN A 326 11.20 -16.89 -13.42
C GLN A 326 12.01 -17.88 -14.25
N GLU A 327 11.77 -17.90 -15.54
CA GLU A 327 12.53 -18.67 -16.52
C GLU A 327 13.11 -17.70 -17.54
N PHE A 328 14.34 -17.94 -17.92
CA PHE A 328 15.10 -17.13 -18.87
C PHE A 328 15.48 -17.97 -20.06
N GLN A 329 15.63 -17.33 -21.21
CA GLN A 329 16.11 -17.95 -22.43
C GLN A 329 17.25 -17.16 -23.06
N PRO A 330 18.21 -17.81 -23.68
CA PRO A 330 19.31 -17.15 -24.41
C PRO A 330 18.80 -16.59 -25.74
N ILE A 331 18.99 -15.29 -25.95
CA ILE A 331 18.59 -14.56 -27.17
C ILE A 331 19.87 -14.07 -27.86
N GLN A 332 20.06 -14.43 -29.09
CA GLN A 332 21.15 -13.90 -29.90
C GLN A 332 20.83 -12.49 -30.41
N LYS A 333 21.84 -11.65 -30.50
CA LYS A 333 21.74 -10.39 -31.22
C LYS A 333 21.75 -10.69 -32.72
N ASP A 334 20.92 -9.95 -33.47
CA ASP A 334 20.87 -10.13 -34.95
C ASP A 334 22.28 -10.18 -35.56
N ALA A 335 22.58 -11.27 -36.27
CA ALA A 335 23.83 -11.54 -36.96
C ALA A 335 25.14 -11.58 -36.11
N ASP A 336 25.05 -11.51 -34.76
CA ASP A 336 26.17 -11.56 -33.84
C ASP A 336 26.10 -12.85 -33.00
N THR A 337 27.27 -13.32 -32.53
CA THR A 337 27.38 -14.48 -31.63
C THR A 337 27.08 -14.12 -30.18
N THR A 338 26.89 -12.84 -29.86
CA THR A 338 26.63 -12.35 -28.52
C THR A 338 25.22 -12.76 -28.04
N VAL A 339 25.15 -13.39 -26.89
CA VAL A 339 23.92 -13.95 -26.31
C VAL A 339 23.60 -13.19 -25.04
N ALA A 340 22.33 -12.71 -24.91
CA ALA A 340 21.78 -12.19 -23.69
C ALA A 340 20.68 -13.11 -23.14
N TRP A 341 20.60 -13.30 -21.83
CA TRP A 341 19.53 -14.06 -21.21
C TRP A 341 18.37 -13.10 -20.88
N MET A 342 17.21 -13.39 -21.41
CA MET A 342 16.01 -12.57 -21.22
C MET A 342 14.87 -13.42 -20.65
N LEU A 343 13.98 -12.81 -19.87
CA LEU A 343 12.79 -13.48 -19.33
C LEU A 343 11.95 -14.11 -20.46
N SER A 344 11.54 -15.34 -20.26
CA SER A 344 10.60 -16.07 -21.11
C SER A 344 9.28 -16.36 -20.40
N HIS A 345 9.34 -16.56 -19.08
CA HIS A 345 8.16 -16.80 -18.25
C HIS A 345 8.36 -16.25 -16.82
N GLU A 346 7.32 -15.69 -16.26
CA GLU A 346 7.25 -15.31 -14.85
C GLU A 346 5.90 -15.71 -14.26
N SER A 347 5.90 -16.34 -13.09
CA SER A 347 4.70 -16.60 -12.32
C SER A 347 4.91 -16.18 -10.87
N MET A 348 3.86 -15.61 -10.25
CA MET A 348 3.89 -15.09 -8.90
C MET A 348 2.56 -15.42 -8.21
N LEU A 349 2.64 -15.89 -6.97
CA LEU A 349 1.50 -16.16 -6.12
C LEU A 349 1.72 -15.54 -4.75
N ILE A 350 0.76 -14.73 -4.31
CA ILE A 350 0.75 -14.12 -2.99
C ILE A 350 -0.50 -14.61 -2.25
N ASP A 351 -0.34 -15.26 -1.11
CA ASP A 351 -1.43 -15.59 -0.18
C ASP A 351 -1.50 -14.54 0.91
N MET A 352 -2.59 -13.81 0.96
CA MET A 352 -2.79 -12.68 1.87
C MET A 352 -3.98 -12.92 2.79
N SER A 353 -3.89 -12.47 4.05
CA SER A 353 -5.00 -12.45 4.99
C SER A 353 -4.74 -11.50 6.15
N LEU A 354 -5.78 -10.85 6.63
CA LEU A 354 -5.68 -9.98 7.82
C LEU A 354 -5.29 -10.76 9.06
N THR A 355 -5.89 -11.93 9.25
CA THR A 355 -5.58 -12.86 10.35
C THR A 355 -5.81 -14.29 9.87
N ASP A 356 -5.30 -15.29 10.59
CA ASP A 356 -5.49 -16.70 10.26
C ASP A 356 -6.96 -17.18 10.32
N ARG A 357 -7.87 -16.33 10.81
CA ARG A 357 -9.31 -16.63 10.96
C ARG A 357 -10.20 -15.82 10.04
N THR A 358 -9.65 -14.88 9.30
CA THR A 358 -10.39 -14.05 8.35
C THR A 358 -10.29 -14.64 6.95
N LEU A 359 -11.19 -14.21 6.09
CA LEU A 359 -11.06 -14.45 4.66
C LEU A 359 -9.67 -13.99 4.20
N GLY A 360 -9.05 -14.78 3.37
CA GLY A 360 -7.80 -14.45 2.71
C GLY A 360 -8.02 -14.26 1.22
N ALA A 361 -6.95 -13.92 0.52
CA ALA A 361 -6.95 -13.76 -0.91
C ALA A 361 -5.69 -14.33 -1.54
N TYR A 362 -5.84 -14.99 -2.67
CA TYR A 362 -4.75 -15.27 -3.58
C TYR A 362 -4.69 -14.19 -4.65
N LEU A 363 -3.51 -13.65 -4.83
CA LEU A 363 -3.20 -12.75 -5.92
C LEU A 363 -2.16 -13.45 -6.81
N ARG A 364 -2.56 -13.80 -8.05
CA ARG A 364 -1.70 -14.47 -9.01
C ARG A 364 -1.38 -13.56 -10.17
N ARG A 365 -0.15 -13.59 -10.62
CA ARG A 365 0.28 -12.99 -11.86
C ARG A 365 1.12 -13.98 -12.65
N THR A 366 0.82 -14.11 -13.93
CA THR A 366 1.61 -14.86 -14.89
C THR A 366 1.94 -13.96 -16.05
N ILE A 367 3.21 -13.95 -16.50
CA ILE A 367 3.64 -13.22 -17.68
C ILE A 367 4.41 -14.19 -18.57
N ASP A 368 3.94 -14.40 -19.78
CA ASP A 368 4.69 -15.05 -20.84
C ASP A 368 5.35 -14.00 -21.74
N PHE A 369 6.63 -14.12 -21.99
CA PHE A 369 7.43 -13.22 -22.83
C PHE A 369 7.76 -13.91 -24.16
N SER A 370 7.48 -13.23 -25.23
CA SER A 370 7.74 -13.71 -26.60
C SER A 370 8.36 -12.60 -27.45
N GLU A 371 8.75 -12.91 -28.66
CA GLU A 371 9.39 -11.97 -29.59
C GLU A 371 10.53 -11.17 -28.91
N ASN A 372 11.27 -11.84 -28.04
CA ASN A 372 12.39 -11.24 -27.33
C ASN A 372 13.51 -10.86 -28.31
N ALA A 373 13.90 -9.59 -28.28
CA ALA A 373 14.98 -9.05 -29.10
C ALA A 373 15.74 -7.97 -28.34
N TRP A 374 17.00 -7.78 -28.68
CA TRP A 374 17.80 -6.69 -28.15
C TRP A 374 18.71 -6.09 -29.23
N ALA A 375 19.05 -4.82 -29.07
CA ALA A 375 19.78 -4.02 -30.03
C ALA A 375 20.62 -2.96 -29.31
N ASP A 376 21.47 -2.24 -30.06
CA ASP A 376 22.22 -1.11 -29.45
C ASP A 376 21.32 0.11 -29.19
N ALA A 377 20.30 0.32 -30.02
CA ALA A 377 19.26 1.34 -29.83
C ALA A 377 18.01 1.00 -30.64
N TRP A 378 16.88 1.56 -30.23
CA TRP A 378 15.65 1.59 -31.03
C TRP A 378 15.47 2.93 -31.72
N PRO A 379 14.85 2.98 -32.90
CA PRO A 379 14.51 4.25 -33.59
C PRO A 379 13.66 5.15 -32.71
N ASP A 380 13.81 6.46 -32.86
CA ASP A 380 13.01 7.44 -32.08
C ASP A 380 11.50 7.31 -32.34
N SER A 381 11.08 6.75 -33.47
CA SER A 381 9.67 6.44 -33.76
C SER A 381 9.04 5.44 -32.80
N VAL A 382 9.81 4.64 -32.10
CA VAL A 382 9.33 3.72 -31.04
C VAL A 382 8.84 4.53 -29.82
N TRP A 383 9.51 5.64 -29.50
CA TRP A 383 9.27 6.44 -28.32
C TRP A 383 8.22 7.51 -28.58
N THR A 384 6.95 7.14 -28.49
CA THR A 384 5.86 8.07 -28.79
C THR A 384 5.33 8.76 -27.52
N GLY A 385 5.29 10.09 -27.54
CA GLY A 385 4.49 10.89 -26.63
C GLY A 385 4.95 10.98 -25.18
N GLY A 386 6.16 10.52 -24.83
CA GLY A 386 6.68 10.63 -23.43
C GLY A 386 5.85 9.87 -22.37
N ARG A 387 5.16 8.82 -22.79
CA ARG A 387 4.33 7.97 -21.92
C ARG A 387 5.00 6.63 -21.71
N ASP A 388 5.00 6.15 -20.47
CA ASP A 388 5.50 4.82 -20.15
C ASP A 388 4.55 3.71 -20.62
N MET A 389 3.24 4.02 -20.74
CA MET A 389 2.22 3.08 -21.19
C MET A 389 1.27 3.75 -22.19
N ILE A 390 1.04 3.11 -23.32
CA ILE A 390 0.14 3.53 -24.39
C ILE A 390 -0.86 2.41 -24.67
N PHE A 391 -2.13 2.76 -24.79
CA PHE A 391 -3.17 1.84 -25.23
C PHE A 391 -3.43 2.03 -26.72
N ALA A 392 -3.38 0.96 -27.47
CA ALA A 392 -3.79 0.97 -28.86
C ALA A 392 -5.28 1.32 -29.00
N ILE A 393 -5.66 1.90 -30.13
CA ILE A 393 -7.07 2.19 -30.41
C ILE A 393 -7.85 0.87 -30.37
N ASN A 394 -8.97 0.86 -29.64
CA ASN A 394 -9.80 -0.33 -29.41
C ASN A 394 -9.16 -1.49 -28.63
N SER A 395 -8.04 -1.28 -27.92
CA SER A 395 -7.40 -2.33 -27.13
C SER A 395 -8.30 -3.01 -26.09
N THR A 396 -9.38 -2.38 -25.65
CA THR A 396 -10.36 -2.92 -24.69
C THR A 396 -11.64 -3.44 -25.35
N ALA A 397 -11.74 -3.42 -26.69
CA ALA A 397 -12.92 -3.83 -27.46
C ALA A 397 -12.63 -5.04 -28.37
N VAL A 398 -11.65 -5.85 -28.01
CA VAL A 398 -11.26 -7.06 -28.73
C VAL A 398 -12.33 -8.15 -28.51
N SER A 399 -12.75 -8.84 -29.58
CA SER A 399 -13.73 -9.92 -29.49
C SER A 399 -13.13 -11.19 -28.87
N GLU A 400 -13.97 -12.08 -28.30
CA GLU A 400 -13.47 -13.36 -27.73
C GLU A 400 -12.84 -14.27 -28.80
N SER A 401 -13.33 -14.21 -30.03
CA SER A 401 -12.68 -14.93 -31.14
C SER A 401 -11.26 -14.44 -31.38
N ASP A 402 -11.05 -13.12 -31.39
CA ASP A 402 -9.72 -12.53 -31.57
C ASP A 402 -8.83 -12.82 -30.39
N TRP A 403 -9.38 -12.84 -29.15
CA TRP A 403 -8.66 -13.23 -27.96
C TRP A 403 -8.15 -14.66 -28.04
N SER A 404 -8.94 -15.60 -28.60
CA SER A 404 -8.50 -16.99 -28.73
C SER A 404 -7.30 -17.15 -29.66
N GLU A 405 -7.15 -16.26 -30.65
CA GLU A 405 -5.98 -16.22 -31.53
C GLU A 405 -4.77 -15.50 -30.92
N LEU A 406 -5.02 -14.47 -30.11
CA LEU A 406 -3.98 -13.68 -29.47
C LEU A 406 -3.32 -14.37 -28.26
N ARG A 407 -4.04 -15.27 -27.58
CA ARG A 407 -3.48 -16.00 -26.43
C ARG A 407 -2.36 -16.95 -26.88
N PRO A 408 -1.18 -16.91 -26.22
CA PRO A 408 -0.09 -17.83 -26.53
C PRO A 408 -0.43 -19.29 -26.18
N LYS A 409 -1.37 -19.50 -25.28
CA LYS A 409 -1.89 -20.82 -24.85
C LYS A 409 -3.41 -20.72 -24.70
N PRO A 410 -4.17 -21.77 -25.06
CA PRO A 410 -5.61 -21.81 -24.81
C PRO A 410 -5.89 -21.71 -23.32
N LEU A 411 -7.09 -21.22 -22.97
CA LEU A 411 -7.55 -21.20 -21.59
C LEU A 411 -7.59 -22.63 -21.02
N LEU A 412 -7.15 -22.78 -19.81
CA LEU A 412 -7.41 -23.99 -19.04
C LEU A 412 -8.92 -24.08 -18.72
N GLU A 413 -9.43 -25.26 -18.49
CA GLU A 413 -10.83 -25.46 -18.11
C GLU A 413 -11.21 -24.64 -16.88
N ARG A 414 -10.32 -24.57 -15.89
CA ARG A 414 -10.46 -23.71 -14.70
C ARG A 414 -10.66 -22.24 -15.09
N GLU A 415 -9.86 -21.72 -15.97
CA GLU A 415 -9.86 -20.31 -16.37
C GLU A 415 -11.14 -19.96 -17.18
N SER A 416 -11.55 -20.82 -18.08
CA SER A 416 -12.84 -20.69 -18.81
C SER A 416 -14.01 -20.63 -17.84
N ARG A 417 -14.03 -21.51 -16.84
CA ARG A 417 -15.06 -21.52 -15.80
C ARG A 417 -15.11 -20.23 -14.97
N ILE A 418 -13.95 -19.57 -14.75
CA ILE A 418 -13.90 -18.27 -14.04
C ILE A 418 -14.67 -17.22 -14.86
N TYR A 419 -14.41 -17.11 -16.17
CA TYR A 419 -15.11 -16.18 -17.02
C TYR A 419 -16.62 -16.40 -17.00
N GLU A 420 -17.06 -17.65 -17.16
CA GLU A 420 -18.50 -18.04 -17.12
C GLU A 420 -19.17 -17.67 -15.79
N MET A 421 -18.49 -17.97 -14.67
CA MET A 421 -19.00 -17.66 -13.34
C MET A 421 -19.12 -16.15 -13.13
N VAL A 422 -18.09 -15.39 -13.44
CA VAL A 422 -18.06 -13.93 -13.21
C VAL A 422 -19.10 -13.24 -14.08
N ASP A 423 -19.26 -13.64 -15.34
CA ASP A 423 -20.29 -13.10 -16.21
C ASP A 423 -21.70 -13.42 -15.69
N SER A 424 -21.89 -14.61 -15.17
CA SER A 424 -23.16 -15.02 -14.54
C SER A 424 -23.47 -14.21 -13.28
N VAL A 425 -22.47 -13.98 -12.43
CA VAL A 425 -22.60 -13.17 -11.19
C VAL A 425 -23.01 -11.75 -11.50
N GLN A 426 -22.47 -11.13 -12.57
CA GLN A 426 -22.77 -9.74 -12.93
C GLN A 426 -24.26 -9.53 -13.28
N ASN A 427 -24.95 -10.56 -13.72
CA ASN A 427 -26.36 -10.53 -14.06
C ASN A 427 -27.30 -10.64 -12.86
N ILE A 428 -26.76 -10.98 -11.66
CA ILE A 428 -27.58 -11.12 -10.45
C ILE A 428 -27.90 -9.74 -9.86
N PRO A 429 -29.17 -9.42 -9.57
CA PRO A 429 -29.55 -8.15 -8.96
C PRO A 429 -28.82 -7.85 -7.64
N ALA A 430 -28.59 -8.85 -6.80
CA ALA A 430 -27.86 -8.71 -5.53
C ALA A 430 -26.40 -8.26 -5.74
N TYR A 431 -25.75 -8.68 -6.82
CA TYR A 431 -24.38 -8.23 -7.16
C TYR A 431 -24.29 -6.72 -7.36
N ARG A 432 -25.32 -6.11 -7.92
CA ARG A 432 -25.37 -4.65 -8.07
C ARG A 432 -25.30 -3.93 -6.73
N TRP A 433 -25.89 -4.50 -5.69
CA TRP A 433 -25.79 -3.96 -4.33
C TRP A 433 -24.42 -4.19 -3.71
N VAL A 434 -23.84 -5.38 -3.88
CA VAL A 434 -22.47 -5.67 -3.41
C VAL A 434 -21.47 -4.71 -4.07
N LYS A 435 -21.60 -4.48 -5.38
CA LYS A 435 -20.78 -3.52 -6.12
C LYS A 435 -20.95 -2.08 -5.60
N LYS A 436 -22.19 -1.64 -5.31
CA LYS A 436 -22.44 -0.31 -4.74
C LYS A 436 -21.85 -0.17 -3.34
N LEU A 437 -21.97 -1.17 -2.48
CA LEU A 437 -21.38 -1.18 -1.13
C LEU A 437 -19.85 -1.20 -1.18
N GLY A 438 -19.26 -2.00 -2.07
CA GLY A 438 -17.82 -2.01 -2.31
C GLY A 438 -17.31 -0.64 -2.78
N TYR A 439 -18.04 -0.01 -3.71
CA TYR A 439 -17.71 1.33 -4.20
C TYR A 439 -17.82 2.38 -3.07
N LEU A 440 -18.90 2.33 -2.27
CA LEU A 440 -19.09 3.18 -1.09
C LEU A 440 -17.94 3.01 -0.08
N GLY A 441 -17.53 1.77 0.20
CA GLY A 441 -16.42 1.50 1.11
C GLY A 441 -15.08 2.03 0.59
N ALA A 442 -14.82 1.87 -0.71
CA ALA A 442 -13.55 2.28 -1.33
C ALA A 442 -13.45 3.79 -1.58
N THR A 443 -14.55 4.46 -1.92
CA THR A 443 -14.54 5.86 -2.37
C THR A 443 -15.28 6.82 -1.43
N GLY A 444 -16.10 6.29 -0.54
CA GLY A 444 -16.99 7.09 0.30
C GLY A 444 -18.28 7.58 -0.38
N TYR A 445 -18.46 7.28 -1.68
CA TYR A 445 -19.57 7.77 -2.46
C TYR A 445 -20.57 6.68 -2.86
N VAL A 446 -21.84 7.04 -2.93
CA VAL A 446 -22.89 6.22 -3.52
C VAL A 446 -23.12 6.64 -4.96
N MET A 447 -22.82 5.76 -5.91
CA MET A 447 -23.00 6.03 -7.34
C MET A 447 -24.44 5.75 -7.77
N THR A 448 -25.08 6.75 -8.40
CA THR A 448 -26.42 6.66 -9.00
C THR A 448 -26.36 7.12 -10.46
N GLY A 449 -25.84 6.23 -11.33
CA GLY A 449 -25.61 6.57 -12.74
C GLY A 449 -24.57 7.66 -12.93
N PRO A 450 -24.92 8.82 -13.53
CA PRO A 450 -23.99 9.92 -13.77
C PRO A 450 -23.64 10.74 -12.51
N LEU A 451 -24.26 10.46 -11.37
CA LEU A 451 -24.10 11.22 -10.12
C LEU A 451 -23.54 10.34 -9.00
N GLU A 452 -22.75 10.96 -8.12
CA GLU A 452 -22.18 10.39 -6.90
C GLU A 452 -22.55 11.25 -5.69
N TRP A 453 -23.12 10.60 -4.68
CA TRP A 453 -23.55 11.18 -3.42
C TRP A 453 -22.60 10.78 -2.30
N GLY A 454 -22.14 11.71 -1.51
CA GLY A 454 -21.17 11.45 -0.42
C GLY A 454 -20.14 12.56 -0.39
N ALA A 455 -18.98 12.53 0.30
CA ALA A 455 -18.49 11.37 1.03
C ALA A 455 -19.23 11.16 2.37
N TRP A 456 -19.50 9.90 2.74
CA TRP A 456 -20.25 9.59 3.96
C TRP A 456 -19.55 10.07 5.24
N TRP A 457 -18.23 10.12 5.26
CA TRP A 457 -17.45 10.57 6.43
C TRP A 457 -17.52 12.08 6.64
N SER A 458 -17.91 12.89 5.66
CA SER A 458 -18.15 14.34 5.80
C SER A 458 -19.60 14.67 6.13
N ALA A 459 -20.50 13.68 6.06
CA ALA A 459 -21.95 13.89 6.19
C ALA A 459 -22.38 14.42 7.57
N TYR A 460 -21.62 14.10 8.61
CA TYR A 460 -21.88 14.56 9.96
C TYR A 460 -20.59 14.91 10.69
N THR A 461 -20.58 16.08 11.34
CA THR A 461 -19.52 16.51 12.26
C THR A 461 -20.12 17.29 13.42
N LYS A 462 -19.36 17.44 14.50
CA LYS A 462 -19.78 18.20 15.67
C LYS A 462 -18.67 19.13 16.16
N ASN A 463 -18.98 20.40 16.35
CA ASN A 463 -18.09 21.38 16.95
C ASN A 463 -18.87 22.39 17.79
N PRO A 464 -18.23 23.13 18.71
CA PRO A 464 -18.96 24.05 19.64
C PRO A 464 -19.62 25.20 18.94
N THR A 465 -19.13 25.64 17.79
CA THR A 465 -19.65 26.82 17.09
C THR A 465 -20.85 26.47 16.22
N GLU A 466 -20.81 25.38 15.48
CA GLU A 466 -21.85 24.94 14.57
C GLU A 466 -22.88 24.01 15.26
N GLY A 467 -22.50 23.42 16.40
CA GLY A 467 -23.28 22.34 17.04
C GLY A 467 -23.14 21.04 16.24
N ASP A 468 -24.24 20.39 15.93
CA ASP A 468 -24.31 19.28 15.01
C ASP A 468 -24.36 19.84 13.59
N ARG A 469 -23.36 19.45 12.77
CA ARG A 469 -23.25 19.86 11.36
C ARG A 469 -23.61 18.69 10.46
N TYR A 470 -24.54 18.92 9.58
CA TYR A 470 -24.97 17.99 8.54
C TYR A 470 -24.51 18.50 7.18
N ARG A 471 -23.87 17.66 6.39
CA ARG A 471 -23.36 18.01 5.06
C ARG A 471 -23.80 16.99 4.01
N LEU A 472 -24.16 17.49 2.85
CA LEU A 472 -24.47 16.68 1.67
C LEU A 472 -23.60 17.13 0.51
N ASP A 473 -22.82 16.20 -0.02
CA ASP A 473 -22.00 16.40 -1.20
C ASP A 473 -22.61 15.66 -2.41
N LEU A 474 -22.53 16.28 -3.56
CA LEU A 474 -22.96 15.73 -4.85
C LEU A 474 -21.92 16.08 -5.91
N ARG A 475 -21.45 15.07 -6.64
CA ARG A 475 -20.57 15.27 -7.81
C ARG A 475 -21.00 14.39 -8.97
N THR A 476 -20.47 14.66 -10.15
CA THR A 476 -20.69 13.77 -11.30
C THR A 476 -19.69 12.60 -11.24
N SER A 477 -20.12 11.45 -11.78
CA SER A 477 -19.31 10.26 -11.92
C SER A 477 -18.55 10.21 -13.26
N ASN A 478 -17.67 9.22 -13.41
CA ASN A 478 -16.98 8.92 -14.68
C ASN A 478 -17.96 8.57 -15.82
N ALA A 479 -19.21 8.18 -15.50
CA ALA A 479 -20.25 7.92 -16.48
C ALA A 479 -20.78 9.22 -17.13
N PHE A 480 -20.70 10.35 -16.43
CA PHE A 480 -21.05 11.65 -16.97
C PHE A 480 -19.98 12.18 -17.93
N SER A 481 -18.74 12.24 -17.42
CA SER A 481 -17.59 12.68 -18.22
C SER A 481 -16.29 12.14 -17.63
N LYS A 482 -15.32 11.85 -18.49
CA LYS A 482 -13.96 11.45 -18.12
C LYS A 482 -12.96 12.62 -18.10
N ARG A 483 -13.46 13.85 -18.30
CA ARG A 483 -12.63 15.06 -18.35
C ARG A 483 -13.17 16.22 -17.56
N PHE A 484 -14.44 16.19 -17.19
CA PHE A 484 -15.08 17.27 -16.45
C PHE A 484 -15.90 16.70 -15.31
N MET A 485 -15.61 17.14 -14.09
CA MET A 485 -16.27 16.69 -12.86
C MET A 485 -16.71 17.93 -12.05
N PRO A 486 -17.94 18.42 -12.21
CA PRO A 486 -18.55 19.36 -11.31
C PRO A 486 -18.98 18.67 -10.02
N GLY A 487 -18.81 19.37 -8.90
CA GLY A 487 -19.26 18.96 -7.57
C GLY A 487 -19.81 20.14 -6.80
N ILE A 488 -20.81 19.88 -5.97
CA ILE A 488 -21.40 20.85 -5.05
C ILE A 488 -21.53 20.25 -3.67
N PHE A 489 -21.48 21.07 -2.63
CA PHE A 489 -21.92 20.66 -1.31
C PHE A 489 -22.81 21.73 -0.68
N VAL A 490 -23.66 21.26 0.26
CA VAL A 490 -24.45 22.10 1.14
C VAL A 490 -24.33 21.54 2.54
N ALA A 491 -24.11 22.42 3.53
CA ALA A 491 -24.05 22.04 4.95
C ALA A 491 -24.86 23.00 5.81
N TYR A 492 -25.34 22.50 6.97
CA TYR A 492 -26.09 23.25 7.95
C TYR A 492 -25.63 22.95 9.37
N GLY A 493 -25.36 23.97 10.15
CA GLY A 493 -25.05 23.86 11.58
C GLY A 493 -26.28 24.14 12.44
N THR A 494 -26.49 23.30 13.46
CA THR A 494 -27.68 23.41 14.33
C THR A 494 -27.57 24.49 15.37
N LEU A 495 -26.38 24.94 15.74
CA LEU A 495 -26.18 25.98 16.75
C LEU A 495 -26.01 27.37 16.12
N ASP A 496 -25.26 27.49 15.06
CA ASP A 496 -25.06 28.76 14.34
C ASP A 496 -26.21 29.08 13.37
N HIS A 497 -27.09 28.12 13.07
CA HIS A 497 -28.26 28.25 12.19
C HIS A 497 -27.89 28.78 10.78
N ARG A 498 -26.67 28.51 10.30
CA ARG A 498 -26.17 29.01 9.01
C ARG A 498 -26.01 27.89 7.98
N TRP A 499 -26.33 28.23 6.73
CA TRP A 499 -26.08 27.41 5.58
C TRP A 499 -24.67 27.70 5.03
N LYS A 500 -23.95 26.65 4.70
CA LYS A 500 -22.66 26.67 4.00
C LYS A 500 -22.83 25.97 2.70
N SER A 501 -22.04 26.33 1.70
CA SER A 501 -22.12 25.72 0.37
C SER A 501 -20.81 25.92 -0.40
N GLY A 502 -20.60 25.08 -1.39
CA GLY A 502 -19.47 25.22 -2.30
C GLY A 502 -19.74 24.56 -3.65
N LEU A 503 -19.05 25.06 -4.64
CA LEU A 503 -19.00 24.53 -6.00
C LEU A 503 -17.55 24.25 -6.34
N ASN A 504 -17.28 23.06 -6.85
CA ASN A 504 -15.98 22.67 -7.38
C ASN A 504 -16.14 22.21 -8.83
N LEU A 505 -15.27 22.70 -9.73
CA LEU A 505 -15.24 22.35 -11.14
C LEU A 505 -13.85 21.84 -11.50
N ARG A 506 -13.73 20.55 -11.75
CA ARG A 506 -12.46 19.90 -12.09
C ARG A 506 -12.41 19.50 -13.55
N PHE A 507 -11.34 19.87 -14.23
CA PHE A 507 -11.14 19.65 -15.67
C PHE A 507 -9.82 18.91 -15.91
N ILE A 508 -9.86 17.75 -16.52
CA ILE A 508 -8.67 17.07 -17.04
C ILE A 508 -8.48 17.52 -18.49
N LEU A 509 -7.69 18.57 -18.70
CA LEU A 509 -7.42 19.14 -20.01
C LEU A 509 -6.59 18.17 -20.86
N ARG A 510 -5.61 17.50 -20.24
CA ARG A 510 -4.76 16.51 -20.88
C ARG A 510 -4.40 15.41 -19.87
N LYS A 511 -4.49 14.14 -20.28
CA LYS A 511 -4.18 13.00 -19.39
C LYS A 511 -2.69 12.69 -19.31
N SER A 512 -1.94 12.93 -20.39
CA SER A 512 -0.49 12.71 -20.42
C SER A 512 0.18 13.61 -21.49
N PRO A 513 1.17 14.43 -21.13
CA PRO A 513 1.46 14.79 -19.75
C PRO A 513 0.22 15.37 -19.07
N ARG A 514 0.05 15.10 -17.77
CA ARG A 514 -1.17 15.53 -17.07
C ARG A 514 -1.26 17.04 -17.02
N THR A 515 -2.43 17.54 -17.41
CA THR A 515 -2.80 18.95 -17.28
C THR A 515 -4.19 19.01 -16.70
N GLU A 516 -4.32 19.62 -15.53
CA GLU A 516 -5.58 19.67 -14.78
C GLU A 516 -5.85 21.10 -14.36
N ALA A 517 -7.08 21.56 -14.58
CA ALA A 517 -7.55 22.84 -14.09
C ALA A 517 -8.66 22.59 -13.05
N ASN A 518 -8.61 23.34 -11.96
CA ASN A 518 -9.63 23.28 -10.91
C ASN A 518 -10.11 24.69 -10.60
N PHE A 519 -11.42 24.84 -10.40
CA PHE A 519 -12.05 26.04 -9.89
C PHE A 519 -12.94 25.70 -8.71
N GLU A 520 -12.77 26.40 -7.59
CA GLU A 520 -13.59 26.24 -6.41
C GLU A 520 -14.09 27.60 -5.91
N ILE A 521 -15.36 27.63 -5.52
CA ILE A 521 -15.92 28.71 -4.71
C ILE A 521 -16.70 28.12 -3.55
N LYS A 522 -16.43 28.58 -2.34
CA LYS A 522 -17.12 28.10 -1.16
C LYS A 522 -17.30 29.16 -0.10
N ARG A 523 -18.35 28.99 0.70
CA ARG A 523 -18.54 29.59 2.01
C ARG A 523 -18.63 28.48 3.02
N ASP A 524 -17.67 28.41 3.93
CA ASP A 524 -17.54 27.34 4.90
C ASP A 524 -16.89 27.81 6.20
N VAL A 525 -16.83 26.94 7.20
CA VAL A 525 -16.11 27.17 8.45
C VAL A 525 -14.80 26.39 8.38
N GLU A 526 -13.70 27.08 8.62
CA GLU A 526 -12.36 26.49 8.64
C GLU A 526 -11.67 26.72 9.99
N GLN A 527 -10.79 25.82 10.35
CA GLN A 527 -10.01 25.87 11.58
C GLN A 527 -8.55 26.28 11.27
N PHE A 528 -7.98 27.19 12.03
CA PHE A 528 -6.59 27.57 11.87
C PHE A 528 -5.62 26.66 12.62
N GLY A 529 -4.38 26.58 12.13
CA GLY A 529 -3.30 25.92 12.84
C GLY A 529 -3.34 24.40 12.88
N MET A 530 -4.17 23.80 12.07
CA MET A 530 -4.21 22.35 11.89
C MET A 530 -3.89 21.98 10.44
N ASN A 531 -2.83 21.19 10.28
CA ASN A 531 -2.55 20.47 9.04
C ASN A 531 -2.53 18.98 9.35
N GLY A 532 -3.10 18.15 8.51
CA GLY A 532 -3.03 16.72 8.68
C GLY A 532 -4.06 15.96 7.85
N LEU A 533 -3.93 14.65 7.85
CA LEU A 533 -4.79 13.67 7.17
C LEU A 533 -6.29 13.77 7.55
N LEU A 534 -6.58 14.46 8.66
CA LEU A 534 -7.93 14.61 9.17
C LEU A 534 -8.39 16.05 8.88
N ASP A 535 -8.93 16.25 7.69
CA ASP A 535 -9.55 17.52 7.30
C ASP A 535 -10.77 17.80 8.20
N GLN A 536 -11.07 19.09 8.38
CA GLN A 536 -12.02 19.60 9.38
C GLN A 536 -13.46 19.11 9.22
N GLY A 537 -13.76 18.30 8.31
CA GLY A 537 -15.09 17.78 8.03
C GLY A 537 -15.33 16.33 8.41
N GLU A 538 -14.36 15.65 9.00
CA GLU A 538 -14.48 14.21 9.21
C GLU A 538 -15.06 13.84 10.57
N VAL A 539 -15.96 12.85 10.57
CA VAL A 539 -16.61 12.30 11.77
C VAL A 539 -15.60 11.92 12.85
N PHE A 540 -14.48 11.32 12.43
CA PHE A 540 -13.44 10.84 13.34
C PHE A 540 -12.70 11.98 14.06
N THR A 541 -12.43 13.08 13.39
CA THR A 541 -11.77 14.26 14.00
C THR A 541 -12.64 14.87 15.10
N SER A 542 -13.94 14.88 14.88
CA SER A 542 -14.90 15.41 15.85
C SER A 542 -14.99 14.56 17.12
N LEU A 543 -14.79 13.24 17.01
CA LEU A 543 -14.91 12.27 18.12
C LEU A 543 -13.64 12.11 18.96
N LEU A 544 -12.46 12.42 18.38
CA LEU A 544 -11.16 12.01 18.93
C LEU A 544 -10.24 13.21 19.23
N ARG A 545 -10.79 14.39 19.45
CA ARG A 545 -10.03 15.60 19.81
C ARG A 545 -9.43 15.53 21.19
N THR A 546 -8.23 16.15 21.30
CA THR A 546 -7.57 16.45 22.58
C THR A 546 -7.54 17.98 22.78
N GLY A 547 -7.66 18.42 24.01
CA GLY A 547 -7.43 19.82 24.38
C GLY A 547 -8.49 20.83 23.96
N SER A 548 -8.12 22.12 23.95
CA SER A 548 -8.97 23.21 23.54
C SER A 548 -9.20 23.18 22.04
N ILE A 549 -10.43 23.50 21.62
CA ILE A 549 -10.75 23.56 20.20
C ILE A 549 -10.02 24.76 19.59
N ALA A 550 -9.32 24.50 18.47
CA ALA A 550 -8.72 25.58 17.70
C ALA A 550 -9.82 26.56 17.23
N PRO A 551 -9.53 27.84 17.17
CA PRO A 551 -10.46 28.84 16.72
C PRO A 551 -11.02 28.53 15.34
N LEU A 552 -12.32 28.65 15.19
CA LEU A 552 -13.02 28.47 13.93
C LEU A 552 -13.23 29.84 13.27
N SER A 553 -13.16 29.87 11.96
CA SER A 553 -13.42 31.07 11.17
C SER A 553 -14.35 30.78 10.02
N GLU A 554 -15.25 31.70 9.73
CA GLU A 554 -16.03 31.68 8.50
C GLU A 554 -15.12 32.13 7.34
N VAL A 555 -15.04 31.30 6.30
CA VAL A 555 -14.21 31.57 5.13
C VAL A 555 -15.07 31.60 3.88
N ILE A 556 -15.00 32.70 3.15
CA ILE A 556 -15.48 32.77 1.76
C ILE A 556 -14.25 32.72 0.88
N ARG A 557 -14.14 31.67 0.06
CA ARG A 557 -12.97 31.42 -0.78
C ARG A 557 -13.38 31.22 -2.23
N ALA A 558 -12.64 31.84 -3.12
CA ALA A 558 -12.68 31.55 -4.54
C ALA A 558 -11.25 31.29 -5.01
N GLU A 559 -11.05 30.16 -5.68
CA GLU A 559 -9.74 29.78 -6.20
C GLU A 559 -9.83 29.17 -7.59
N ALA A 560 -8.78 29.41 -8.37
CA ALA A 560 -8.58 28.78 -9.67
C ALA A 560 -7.14 28.29 -9.76
N SER A 561 -6.96 27.04 -10.17
CA SER A 561 -5.64 26.44 -10.25
C SER A 561 -5.41 25.67 -11.53
N LEU A 562 -4.13 25.54 -11.90
CA LEU A 562 -3.66 24.77 -13.05
C LEU A 562 -2.43 23.97 -12.66
N LEU A 563 -2.52 22.65 -12.81
CA LEU A 563 -1.40 21.71 -12.72
C LEU A 563 -0.93 21.33 -14.12
N HIS A 564 0.38 21.29 -14.34
CA HIS A 564 0.97 20.76 -15.56
C HIS A 564 2.22 19.94 -15.27
N GLU A 565 2.34 18.77 -15.93
CA GLU A 565 3.56 17.96 -15.91
C GLU A 565 4.42 18.28 -17.12
N PHE A 566 5.66 18.67 -16.86
CA PHE A 566 6.64 19.00 -17.92
C PHE A 566 7.41 17.76 -18.41
N GLY A 567 7.27 16.61 -17.70
CA GLY A 567 8.06 15.40 -17.93
C GLY A 567 9.38 15.40 -17.17
N LYS A 568 10.10 14.26 -17.24
CA LYS A 568 11.38 14.05 -16.52
C LYS A 568 11.31 14.30 -14.99
N GLY A 569 10.13 14.08 -14.39
CA GLY A 569 9.91 14.29 -12.96
C GLY A 569 9.54 15.72 -12.56
N PHE A 570 9.46 16.68 -13.50
CA PHE A 570 9.03 18.04 -13.19
C PHE A 570 7.52 18.20 -13.35
N SER A 571 6.91 18.86 -12.37
CA SER A 571 5.53 19.35 -12.45
C SER A 571 5.43 20.76 -11.88
N GLY A 572 4.53 21.55 -12.44
CA GLY A 572 4.25 22.91 -12.01
C GLY A 572 2.77 23.05 -11.65
N PHE A 573 2.50 23.84 -10.64
CA PHE A 573 1.17 24.21 -10.21
C PHE A 573 1.11 25.72 -10.02
N VAL A 574 0.05 26.34 -10.53
CA VAL A 574 -0.23 27.76 -10.29
C VAL A 574 -1.65 27.92 -9.78
N GLU A 575 -1.86 28.83 -8.86
CA GLU A 575 -3.15 29.08 -8.25
C GLU A 575 -3.35 30.57 -7.99
N GLY A 576 -4.51 31.08 -8.32
CA GLY A 576 -5.03 32.37 -7.86
C GLY A 576 -6.11 32.11 -6.81
N ARG A 577 -5.98 32.69 -5.63
CA ARG A 577 -6.91 32.51 -4.50
C ARG A 577 -7.33 33.86 -3.95
N HIS A 578 -8.64 34.03 -3.79
CA HIS A 578 -9.23 35.13 -3.03
C HIS A 578 -9.95 34.56 -1.83
N ARG A 579 -9.71 35.13 -0.64
CA ARG A 579 -10.40 34.70 0.58
C ARG A 579 -10.76 35.89 1.48
N ARG A 580 -11.93 35.75 2.11
CA ARG A 580 -12.40 36.60 3.21
C ARG A 580 -12.55 35.72 4.41
N VAL A 581 -11.93 36.08 5.50
CA VAL A 581 -11.88 35.30 6.72
C VAL A 581 -12.41 36.13 7.86
N ALA A 582 -13.47 35.68 8.53
CA ALA A 582 -14.05 36.31 9.69
C ALA A 582 -13.95 35.37 10.90
N ALA A 583 -13.57 35.86 12.04
CA ALA A 583 -13.59 35.11 13.30
C ALA A 583 -15.03 34.79 13.68
N ILE A 584 -15.27 33.62 14.26
CA ILE A 584 -16.58 33.19 14.74
C ILE A 584 -16.48 32.47 16.09
N GLY A 585 -17.51 32.57 16.95
CA GLY A 585 -17.52 32.00 18.29
C GLY A 585 -16.90 32.96 19.33
N ASP A 586 -16.10 32.41 20.23
CA ASP A 586 -15.59 33.14 21.41
C ASP A 586 -14.22 33.79 21.14
N TRP A 587 -13.88 34.11 19.90
CA TRP A 587 -12.65 34.79 19.55
C TRP A 587 -12.84 35.79 18.40
N ASP A 588 -11.97 36.84 18.39
CA ASP A 588 -12.02 37.92 17.42
C ASP A 588 -10.61 38.18 16.89
N PHE A 589 -10.52 38.70 15.68
CA PHE A 589 -9.32 39.40 15.21
C PHE A 589 -9.31 40.77 15.85
N LYS A 590 -8.23 41.17 16.49
CA LYS A 590 -8.13 42.45 17.19
C LYS A 590 -7.19 43.40 16.48
N ASP A 591 -7.63 44.63 16.35
CA ASP A 591 -6.76 45.71 15.93
C ASP A 591 -5.65 45.92 17.00
N PRO A 592 -4.38 45.99 16.59
CA PRO A 592 -3.27 46.15 17.55
C PRO A 592 -3.20 47.53 18.23
N GLU A 593 -3.80 48.61 17.67
CA GLU A 593 -3.72 49.92 18.21
C GLU A 593 -4.72 50.17 19.32
N ASP A 594 -5.96 49.76 19.14
CA ASP A 594 -7.06 50.03 20.08
C ASP A 594 -7.75 48.79 20.66
N GLY A 595 -7.36 47.59 20.18
CA GLY A 595 -7.97 46.32 20.63
C GLY A 595 -9.39 46.07 20.10
N SER A 596 -9.90 46.90 19.19
CA SER A 596 -11.21 46.76 18.60
C SER A 596 -11.29 45.51 17.72
N PRO A 597 -12.45 44.84 17.60
CA PRO A 597 -12.60 43.71 16.73
C PRO A 597 -12.53 44.12 15.25
N LEU A 598 -11.77 43.35 14.48
CA LEU A 598 -11.72 43.45 13.02
C LEU A 598 -12.75 42.50 12.41
N ASP A 599 -13.63 43.02 11.58
CA ASP A 599 -14.76 42.25 11.01
C ASP A 599 -14.27 41.08 10.16
N GLN A 600 -13.25 41.30 9.34
CA GLN A 600 -12.70 40.29 8.42
C GLN A 600 -11.29 40.62 7.90
N LEU A 601 -10.55 39.60 7.55
CA LEU A 601 -9.29 39.69 6.84
C LEU A 601 -9.53 39.32 5.38
N ILE A 602 -9.05 40.15 4.45
CA ILE A 602 -9.23 39.94 3.01
C ILE A 602 -7.87 39.78 2.35
N THR A 603 -7.66 38.66 1.65
CA THR A 603 -6.46 38.43 0.85
C THR A 603 -6.77 37.97 -0.57
N THR A 604 -5.94 38.37 -1.50
CA THR A 604 -5.83 37.78 -2.83
C THR A 604 -4.37 37.37 -3.00
N GLU A 605 -4.20 36.11 -3.33
CA GLU A 605 -2.88 35.46 -3.40
C GLU A 605 -2.68 34.84 -4.78
N PHE A 606 -1.44 34.86 -5.24
CA PHE A 606 -0.99 34.06 -6.38
C PHE A 606 0.11 33.13 -5.92
N THR A 607 -0.10 31.82 -6.10
CA THR A 607 0.85 30.77 -5.70
C THR A 607 1.40 30.07 -6.93
N GLY A 608 2.72 29.90 -6.94
CA GLY A 608 3.44 29.05 -7.88
C GLY A 608 4.17 27.94 -7.13
N ILE A 609 4.03 26.69 -7.61
CA ILE A 609 4.72 25.51 -7.07
C ILE A 609 5.49 24.85 -8.21
N LEU A 610 6.74 24.54 -7.97
CA LEU A 610 7.56 23.68 -8.82
C LEU A 610 7.99 22.47 -8.02
N ARG A 611 7.62 21.28 -8.49
CA ARG A 611 7.94 20.00 -7.85
C ARG A 611 8.81 19.17 -8.78
N TYR A 612 9.84 18.57 -8.22
CA TYR A 612 10.71 17.61 -8.87
C TYR A 612 10.68 16.28 -8.14
N ALA A 613 10.27 15.22 -8.83
CA ALA A 613 10.21 13.84 -8.33
C ALA A 613 10.68 12.91 -9.45
N PHE A 614 11.95 12.57 -9.44
CA PHE A 614 12.57 11.78 -10.50
C PHE A 614 12.06 10.32 -10.46
N GLN A 615 11.65 9.79 -11.61
CA GLN A 615 11.14 8.41 -11.78
C GLN A 615 9.97 8.05 -10.84
N GLU A 616 9.18 9.02 -10.41
CA GLU A 616 7.98 8.77 -9.63
C GLU A 616 6.96 7.96 -10.45
N ARG A 617 6.46 6.87 -9.85
CA ARG A 617 5.47 6.00 -10.47
C ARG A 617 4.08 6.33 -9.98
N PHE A 618 3.08 6.14 -10.85
CA PHE A 618 1.71 6.47 -10.55
C PHE A 618 0.74 5.37 -10.99
N VAL A 619 -0.33 5.21 -10.22
CA VAL A 619 -1.55 4.56 -10.68
C VAL A 619 -2.57 5.65 -10.96
N SER A 620 -3.04 5.71 -12.20
CA SER A 620 -3.94 6.77 -12.68
C SER A 620 -5.30 6.19 -13.00
N GLY A 621 -6.33 6.62 -12.27
CA GLY A 621 -7.72 6.50 -12.72
C GLY A 621 -8.11 7.63 -13.68
N GLU A 622 -9.41 7.81 -13.90
CA GLU A 622 -9.89 8.87 -14.80
C GLU A 622 -9.61 10.27 -14.24
N PHE A 623 -9.89 10.50 -12.97
CA PHE A 623 -9.62 11.75 -12.26
C PHE A 623 -8.58 11.59 -11.17
N GLU A 624 -8.62 10.50 -10.44
CA GLU A 624 -7.71 10.26 -9.32
C GLU A 624 -6.36 9.72 -9.82
N ARG A 625 -5.31 10.08 -9.09
CA ARG A 625 -3.95 9.61 -9.34
C ARG A 625 -3.26 9.38 -8.00
N ILE A 626 -2.72 8.19 -7.83
CA ILE A 626 -2.04 7.77 -6.60
C ILE A 626 -0.56 7.59 -6.93
N SER A 627 0.31 8.30 -6.21
CA SER A 627 1.75 8.07 -6.30
C SER A 627 2.10 6.73 -5.64
N LEU A 628 2.92 5.94 -6.32
CA LEU A 628 3.57 4.75 -5.79
C LEU A 628 4.98 5.08 -5.24
N GLY A 629 5.30 6.37 -5.17
CA GLY A 629 6.58 6.86 -4.71
C GLY A 629 7.69 6.79 -5.76
N THR A 630 8.87 7.20 -5.32
CA THR A 630 10.13 7.17 -6.07
C THR A 630 11.25 6.68 -5.16
N GLU A 631 12.37 6.29 -5.73
CA GLU A 631 13.60 5.94 -5.00
C GLU A 631 14.52 7.16 -4.78
N TRP A 632 14.07 8.34 -5.19
CA TRP A 632 14.84 9.59 -5.15
C TRP A 632 14.13 10.62 -4.28
N PRO A 633 14.86 11.55 -3.67
CA PRO A 633 14.25 12.65 -2.95
C PRO A 633 13.29 13.46 -3.81
N ILE A 634 12.16 13.84 -3.21
CA ILE A 634 11.19 14.76 -3.81
C ILE A 634 11.51 16.15 -3.30
N VAL A 635 11.63 17.11 -4.21
CA VAL A 635 11.89 18.51 -3.87
C VAL A 635 10.76 19.38 -4.38
N THR A 636 10.22 20.25 -3.51
CA THR A 636 9.12 21.15 -3.85
C THR A 636 9.48 22.58 -3.44
N GLY A 637 9.45 23.49 -4.40
CA GLY A 637 9.57 24.91 -4.16
C GLY A 637 8.22 25.60 -4.32
N THR A 638 7.81 26.41 -3.33
CA THR A 638 6.54 27.17 -3.37
C THR A 638 6.82 28.64 -3.19
N ALA A 639 6.15 29.49 -3.97
CA ALA A 639 6.14 30.93 -3.81
C ALA A 639 4.68 31.42 -3.83
N THR A 640 4.26 32.12 -2.78
CA THR A 640 2.92 32.71 -2.65
C THR A 640 3.06 34.21 -2.48
N TRP A 641 2.46 34.95 -3.38
CA TRP A 641 2.46 36.41 -3.35
C TRP A 641 1.08 36.94 -2.98
N GLY A 642 0.99 37.68 -1.86
CA GLY A 642 -0.20 38.44 -1.47
C GLY A 642 -0.26 39.74 -2.28
N LEU A 643 -1.35 39.93 -3.02
CA LEU A 643 -1.54 41.03 -3.98
C LEU A 643 -2.38 42.14 -3.36
N PRO A 644 -1.80 43.26 -2.89
CA PRO A 644 -2.54 44.35 -2.30
C PRO A 644 -3.42 45.06 -3.34
N GLY A 645 -4.58 45.54 -2.93
CA GLY A 645 -5.54 46.29 -3.77
C GLY A 645 -6.41 45.39 -4.69
N VAL A 646 -6.04 44.15 -4.93
CA VAL A 646 -6.82 43.24 -5.78
C VAL A 646 -8.04 42.69 -4.98
N LEU A 647 -9.25 42.92 -5.46
CA LEU A 647 -10.51 42.51 -4.82
C LEU A 647 -10.64 42.93 -3.36
N GLY A 648 -9.99 44.07 -2.97
CA GLY A 648 -9.99 44.55 -1.59
C GLY A 648 -8.96 43.90 -0.68
N SER A 649 -7.99 43.13 -1.24
CA SER A 649 -6.86 42.60 -0.47
C SER A 649 -6.01 43.73 0.12
N GLN A 650 -5.68 43.56 1.39
CA GLN A 650 -5.03 44.61 2.19
C GLN A 650 -3.51 44.37 2.37
N TYR A 651 -3.02 43.16 2.13
CA TYR A 651 -1.73 42.71 2.58
C TYR A 651 -0.78 42.46 1.41
N ASN A 652 0.49 42.93 1.60
CA ASN A 652 1.57 42.75 0.65
C ASN A 652 2.67 41.92 1.28
N TYR A 653 2.80 40.68 0.82
CA TYR A 653 3.87 39.78 1.26
C TYR A 653 4.22 38.78 0.16
N LEU A 654 5.41 38.26 0.26
CA LEU A 654 5.85 37.10 -0.48
C LEU A 654 6.20 36.00 0.53
N ARG A 655 5.59 34.85 0.44
CA ARG A 655 5.98 33.64 1.14
C ARG A 655 6.75 32.72 0.19
N SER A 656 7.90 32.23 0.61
CA SER A 656 8.62 31.19 -0.12
C SER A 656 8.91 30.01 0.79
N THR A 657 8.73 28.79 0.28
CA THR A 657 9.13 27.56 0.96
C THR A 657 9.92 26.67 0.03
N LEU A 658 10.82 25.89 0.61
CA LEU A 658 11.54 24.81 -0.02
C LEU A 658 11.39 23.57 0.85
N ASP A 659 10.81 22.54 0.29
CA ASP A 659 10.54 21.27 0.95
C ASP A 659 11.37 20.17 0.27
N ALA A 660 11.92 19.25 1.06
CA ALA A 660 12.59 18.06 0.58
C ALA A 660 12.21 16.88 1.47
N GLU A 661 11.84 15.76 0.85
CA GLU A 661 11.43 14.54 1.55
C GLU A 661 11.94 13.30 0.84
N ASP A 662 12.23 12.25 1.61
CA ASP A 662 12.63 10.94 1.07
C ASP A 662 12.43 9.83 2.10
N VAL A 663 12.49 8.58 1.62
CA VAL A 663 12.48 7.35 2.42
C VAL A 663 13.78 6.58 2.19
N ALA A 664 14.76 6.80 3.05
CA ALA A 664 16.03 6.10 2.99
C ALA A 664 15.92 4.70 3.62
N ARG A 665 16.16 3.64 2.82
CA ARG A 665 16.14 2.25 3.28
C ARG A 665 17.54 1.79 3.69
N ILE A 666 17.73 1.52 5.00
CA ILE A 666 19.06 1.23 5.59
C ILE A 666 19.22 -0.28 5.86
N GLY A 667 18.88 -1.10 4.90
CA GLY A 667 19.11 -2.54 4.98
C GLY A 667 18.41 -3.21 6.17
N LEU A 668 19.20 -3.89 7.02
CA LEU A 668 18.70 -4.61 8.20
C LEU A 668 18.18 -3.71 9.34
N VAL A 669 18.54 -2.44 9.32
CA VAL A 669 18.16 -1.48 10.37
C VAL A 669 16.89 -0.71 10.00
N GLY A 670 16.18 -1.18 8.98
CA GLY A 670 14.89 -0.65 8.59
C GLY A 670 14.96 0.54 7.62
N ARG A 671 14.04 1.49 7.77
CA ARG A 671 13.94 2.68 6.92
C ARG A 671 13.87 3.95 7.75
N VAL A 672 14.37 5.02 7.18
CA VAL A 672 14.30 6.38 7.73
C VAL A 672 13.48 7.24 6.78
N GLU A 673 12.36 7.75 7.26
CA GLU A 673 11.55 8.74 6.59
C GLU A 673 11.97 10.12 7.09
N TRP A 674 12.29 11.02 6.17
CA TRP A 674 12.69 12.35 6.56
C TRP A 674 12.03 13.42 5.70
N LEU A 675 11.74 14.55 6.33
CA LEU A 675 11.24 15.75 5.70
C LEU A 675 12.03 16.93 6.24
N ALA A 676 12.47 17.79 5.34
CA ALA A 676 13.09 19.08 5.68
C ALA A 676 12.36 20.19 4.94
N GLN A 677 12.02 21.26 5.64
CA GLN A 677 11.35 22.43 5.08
C GLN A 677 12.05 23.68 5.56
N ALA A 678 12.27 24.63 4.66
CA ALA A 678 12.67 25.99 4.99
C ALA A 678 11.67 26.97 4.39
N GLY A 679 11.32 28.01 5.13
CA GLY A 679 10.37 29.01 4.66
C GLY A 679 10.61 30.39 5.23
N LYS A 680 10.14 31.41 4.50
CA LYS A 680 10.25 32.81 4.90
C LYS A 680 9.14 33.66 4.30
N TYR A 681 8.67 34.62 5.11
CA TYR A 681 7.82 35.71 4.68
C TYR A 681 8.65 36.99 4.46
N TRP A 682 8.48 37.59 3.31
CA TRP A 682 8.94 38.91 3.00
C TRP A 682 7.74 39.86 2.99
N GLY A 683 7.86 41.03 3.60
CA GLY A 683 6.70 41.93 3.83
C GLY A 683 5.98 41.62 5.13
N SER A 684 4.74 42.02 5.24
CA SER A 684 3.91 41.82 6.43
C SER A 684 2.58 41.13 6.11
N ALA A 685 2.25 40.10 6.86
CA ALA A 685 0.99 39.40 6.76
C ALA A 685 0.37 39.21 8.17
N PRO A 686 -0.94 39.27 8.34
CA PRO A 686 -1.58 38.98 9.62
C PRO A 686 -1.40 37.52 9.97
N TYR A 687 -1.07 37.21 11.22
CA TYR A 687 -0.73 35.86 11.66
C TYR A 687 -1.78 34.79 11.33
N PRO A 688 -3.11 35.07 11.32
CA PRO A 688 -4.09 34.06 10.96
C PRO A 688 -4.01 33.59 9.50
N LEU A 689 -3.38 34.39 8.64
CA LEU A 689 -3.18 34.09 7.20
C LEU A 689 -1.81 33.51 6.92
N MET A 690 -0.91 33.50 7.90
CA MET A 690 0.43 32.95 7.80
C MET A 690 0.45 31.44 8.01
N GLU A 691 1.60 30.83 7.76
CA GLU A 691 1.84 29.44 8.15
C GLU A 691 1.96 29.36 9.67
N VAL A 692 0.98 28.75 10.28
CA VAL A 692 1.02 28.42 11.70
C VAL A 692 1.72 27.09 11.88
N VAL A 693 2.52 26.95 12.93
CA VAL A 693 3.16 25.65 13.23
C VAL A 693 2.08 24.60 13.49
N ALA A 694 2.01 23.64 12.59
CA ALA A 694 0.92 22.66 12.58
C ALA A 694 0.91 21.81 13.85
N ALA A 695 -0.24 21.74 14.51
CA ALA A 695 -0.51 20.95 15.70
C ALA A 695 -1.49 19.79 15.38
N SER A 696 -1.33 18.63 16.01
CA SER A 696 -2.22 17.50 15.79
C SER A 696 -3.64 17.72 16.33
N GLY A 697 -3.78 18.31 17.51
CA GLY A 697 -5.08 18.52 18.17
C GLY A 697 -5.90 17.25 18.45
N THR A 698 -5.31 16.05 18.25
CA THR A 698 -5.96 14.75 18.45
C THR A 698 -5.05 13.78 19.19
N TYR A 699 -5.61 12.66 19.67
CA TYR A 699 -4.81 11.55 20.20
C TYR A 699 -4.05 10.77 19.12
N PHE A 700 -4.28 11.08 17.85
CA PHE A 700 -3.59 10.41 16.76
C PHE A 700 -2.22 11.00 16.51
N MET A 701 -1.25 10.08 16.26
CA MET A 701 0.05 10.43 15.75
C MET A 701 -0.08 10.96 14.33
N THR A 702 0.34 12.19 14.10
CA THR A 702 0.38 12.80 12.78
C THR A 702 1.83 13.05 12.39
N PRO A 703 2.31 12.45 11.28
CA PRO A 703 3.71 12.61 10.84
C PRO A 703 4.06 14.07 10.54
N GLU A 704 3.14 14.82 9.95
CA GLU A 704 3.38 16.18 9.44
C GLU A 704 3.23 17.27 10.50
N SER A 705 2.57 16.99 11.63
CA SER A 705 2.26 17.94 12.70
C SER A 705 3.06 17.65 13.96
N PHE A 706 3.20 18.66 14.82
CA PHE A 706 3.67 18.46 16.19
C PHE A 706 2.53 17.90 17.06
N ASN A 707 2.82 16.86 17.82
CA ASN A 707 1.78 16.06 18.48
C ASN A 707 1.43 16.53 19.90
N LEU A 708 2.28 17.36 20.50
CA LEU A 708 2.06 17.94 21.83
C LEU A 708 1.80 19.46 21.78
N LEU A 709 1.91 20.06 20.61
CA LEU A 709 1.61 21.46 20.40
C LEU A 709 0.08 21.69 20.34
N ASN A 710 -0.40 22.76 20.95
CA ASN A 710 -1.77 23.19 20.77
C ASN A 710 -1.94 23.97 19.46
N PRO A 711 -3.11 23.91 18.83
CA PRO A 711 -3.38 24.74 17.65
C PRO A 711 -3.20 26.22 17.93
N LEU A 712 -2.50 26.92 17.04
CA LEU A 712 -2.15 28.34 17.16
C LEU A 712 -1.21 28.69 18.34
N GLU A 713 -0.56 27.74 18.98
CA GLU A 713 0.36 28.03 20.09
C GLU A 713 1.63 28.74 19.61
N LEU A 714 2.16 28.36 18.43
CA LEU A 714 3.37 28.95 17.84
C LEU A 714 3.11 29.49 16.44
N VAL A 715 3.65 30.67 16.16
CA VAL A 715 3.68 31.30 14.84
C VAL A 715 5.11 31.70 14.46
N THR A 716 5.40 31.73 13.18
CA THR A 716 6.73 32.04 12.66
C THR A 716 6.65 32.72 11.30
N ASP A 717 7.60 33.62 11.02
CA ASP A 717 7.76 34.28 9.73
C ASP A 717 9.00 33.80 8.93
N GLU A 718 9.94 33.17 9.64
CA GLU A 718 11.11 32.52 9.02
C GLU A 718 11.40 31.24 9.80
N TRP A 719 11.52 30.09 9.10
CA TRP A 719 11.70 28.81 9.78
C TRP A 719 12.53 27.81 8.97
N ILE A 720 13.12 26.90 9.73
CA ILE A 720 13.60 25.61 9.25
C ILE A 720 12.93 24.54 10.11
N LYS A 721 12.23 23.61 9.47
CA LYS A 721 11.57 22.46 10.10
C LYS A 721 12.21 21.17 9.58
N ALA A 722 12.48 20.24 10.46
CA ALA A 722 12.96 18.91 10.12
C ALA A 722 12.18 17.86 10.90
N SER A 723 11.84 16.78 10.22
CA SER A 723 11.25 15.58 10.81
C SER A 723 12.03 14.38 10.33
N VAL A 724 12.40 13.51 11.26
CA VAL A 724 13.06 12.23 10.98
C VAL A 724 12.33 11.16 11.77
N GLU A 725 11.86 10.14 11.08
CA GLU A 725 11.20 8.98 11.67
C GLU A 725 11.93 7.72 11.23
N TRP A 726 12.40 6.94 12.19
CA TRP A 726 13.16 5.72 11.95
C TRP A 726 12.33 4.50 12.34
N HIS A 727 11.88 3.75 11.35
CA HIS A 727 11.22 2.46 11.51
C HIS A 727 12.28 1.37 11.52
N LEU A 728 12.54 0.80 12.69
CA LEU A 728 13.57 -0.22 12.88
C LEU A 728 13.12 -1.64 12.46
N GLU A 729 11.85 -1.79 12.10
CA GLU A 729 11.27 -3.02 11.53
C GLU A 729 11.50 -4.29 12.38
N GLY A 730 11.57 -4.13 13.70
CA GLY A 730 11.79 -5.24 14.63
C GLY A 730 13.27 -5.57 14.84
N PHE A 731 14.19 -4.67 14.49
CA PHE A 731 15.63 -4.88 14.64
C PHE A 731 16.02 -5.36 16.04
N PHE A 732 15.43 -4.82 17.10
CA PHE A 732 15.65 -5.29 18.47
C PHE A 732 14.58 -6.31 18.91
N LEU A 733 13.29 -6.04 18.68
CA LEU A 733 12.19 -6.84 19.21
C LEU A 733 12.12 -8.24 18.61
N ASN A 734 12.55 -8.42 17.36
CA ASN A 734 12.62 -9.74 16.73
C ASN A 734 13.66 -10.69 17.36
N HIS A 735 14.59 -10.17 18.18
CA HIS A 735 15.51 -11.00 18.93
C HIS A 735 14.86 -11.63 20.18
N ILE A 736 13.74 -11.08 20.63
CA ILE A 736 12.96 -11.59 21.77
C ILE A 736 11.91 -12.57 21.25
N PRO A 737 11.98 -13.89 21.56
CA PRO A 737 11.14 -14.91 20.95
C PRO A 737 9.62 -14.65 21.07
N LEU A 738 9.17 -14.11 22.21
CA LEU A 738 7.76 -13.79 22.44
C LEU A 738 7.30 -12.63 21.57
N LEU A 739 8.08 -11.54 21.49
CA LEU A 739 7.74 -10.32 20.74
C LEU A 739 7.81 -10.57 19.23
N ARG A 740 8.77 -11.39 18.80
CA ARG A 740 8.85 -11.84 17.39
C ARG A 740 7.59 -12.57 16.94
N ARG A 741 6.98 -13.40 17.78
CA ARG A 741 5.73 -14.11 17.44
C ARG A 741 4.53 -13.17 17.23
N ILE A 742 4.55 -12.03 17.92
CA ILE A 742 3.51 -10.99 17.80
C ILE A 742 3.80 -10.06 16.63
N GLY A 743 5.06 -10.03 16.15
CA GLY A 743 5.48 -9.22 15.02
C GLY A 743 5.62 -7.73 15.34
N LEU A 744 5.84 -7.36 16.60
CA LEU A 744 6.00 -5.96 17.00
C LEU A 744 7.27 -5.36 16.41
N ARG A 745 7.21 -4.06 16.08
CA ARG A 745 8.30 -3.29 15.50
C ARG A 745 8.51 -2.00 16.28
N GLU A 746 9.74 -1.53 16.31
CA GLU A 746 10.11 -0.28 16.97
C GLU A 746 10.11 0.86 15.98
N VAL A 747 9.74 2.03 16.46
CA VAL A 747 9.84 3.29 15.73
C VAL A 747 10.37 4.38 16.66
N ALA A 748 11.23 5.22 16.17
CA ALA A 748 11.75 6.38 16.87
C ALA A 748 11.66 7.63 16.00
N GLY A 749 11.26 8.75 16.56
CA GLY A 749 11.08 9.97 15.80
C GLY A 749 11.64 11.20 16.50
N VAL A 750 12.06 12.16 15.69
CA VAL A 750 12.43 13.51 16.13
C VAL A 750 11.85 14.51 15.15
N LYS A 751 11.14 15.50 15.66
CA LYS A 751 10.63 16.65 14.90
C LYS A 751 11.10 17.91 15.54
N SER A 752 11.64 18.83 14.76
CA SER A 752 12.14 20.10 15.26
C SER A 752 11.81 21.23 14.32
N ILE A 753 11.50 22.38 14.89
CA ILE A 753 11.37 23.65 14.17
C ILE A 753 12.18 24.70 14.90
N VAL A 754 12.93 25.47 14.14
CA VAL A 754 13.62 26.67 14.58
C VAL A 754 13.22 27.80 13.66
N GLY A 755 13.02 28.97 14.18
CA GLY A 755 12.60 30.10 13.40
C GLY A 755 12.74 31.42 14.16
N SER A 756 12.16 32.46 13.59
CA SER A 756 12.04 33.80 14.15
C SER A 756 10.61 34.29 14.02
N TRP A 757 10.33 35.35 14.76
CA TRP A 757 9.09 36.08 14.64
C TRP A 757 9.39 37.58 14.68
N ASP A 758 8.95 38.29 13.65
CA ASP A 758 9.13 39.75 13.56
C ASP A 758 7.82 40.43 14.01
N ALA A 759 7.94 41.31 15.00
CA ALA A 759 6.81 42.08 15.57
C ALA A 759 6.06 42.94 14.54
N LYS A 760 6.63 43.22 13.35
CA LYS A 760 5.91 43.93 12.27
C LYS A 760 4.58 43.26 11.88
N HIS A 761 4.44 41.96 12.08
CA HIS A 761 3.23 41.22 11.79
C HIS A 761 2.14 41.49 12.82
N GLU A 762 2.52 41.79 14.06
CA GLU A 762 1.59 42.14 15.14
C GLU A 762 0.95 43.51 14.93
N GLY A 763 1.58 44.39 14.16
CA GLY A 763 1.01 45.67 13.75
C GLY A 763 -0.16 45.55 12.75
N LEU A 764 -0.53 44.34 12.31
CA LEU A 764 -1.68 44.10 11.43
C LEU A 764 -2.85 43.47 12.16
N VAL A 765 -2.58 42.54 13.04
CA VAL A 765 -3.55 41.84 13.89
C VAL A 765 -2.85 41.47 15.19
N ALA A 766 -3.39 41.84 16.32
CA ALA A 766 -2.84 41.51 17.62
C ALA A 766 -2.81 40.00 17.82
N LEU A 767 -1.72 39.49 18.39
CA LEU A 767 -1.63 38.05 18.71
C LEU A 767 -2.72 37.69 19.74
N ARG A 768 -3.33 36.53 19.54
CA ARG A 768 -4.29 35.96 20.48
C ARG A 768 -3.58 35.52 21.77
N ASP A 769 -4.28 35.59 22.91
CA ASP A 769 -3.77 35.02 24.17
C ASP A 769 -3.41 33.54 24.01
N GLY A 770 -2.20 33.18 24.37
CA GLY A 770 -1.68 31.82 24.21
C GLY A 770 -1.02 31.53 22.86
N THR A 771 -1.00 32.50 21.91
CA THR A 771 -0.23 32.43 20.68
C THR A 771 1.11 33.14 20.89
N ASN A 772 2.23 32.48 20.58
CA ASN A 772 3.55 33.03 20.77
C ASN A 772 4.35 33.02 19.45
N GLY A 773 5.13 34.06 19.21
CA GLY A 773 6.14 34.00 18.18
C GLY A 773 7.26 33.06 18.59
N ILE A 774 7.76 32.26 17.64
CA ILE A 774 8.85 31.33 17.93
C ILE A 774 10.12 32.12 18.25
N ALA A 775 10.70 31.87 19.43
CA ALA A 775 11.92 32.55 19.90
C ALA A 775 13.06 31.54 20.18
N ALA A 776 12.74 30.26 20.26
CA ALA A 776 13.70 29.20 20.53
C ALA A 776 13.28 27.92 19.75
N PRO A 777 14.21 26.99 19.53
CA PRO A 777 13.87 25.73 18.87
C PRO A 777 12.80 24.97 19.65
N TYR A 778 11.74 24.52 18.94
CA TYR A 778 10.76 23.61 19.48
C TYR A 778 11.03 22.21 18.95
N THR A 779 11.16 21.23 19.84
CA THR A 779 11.50 19.85 19.44
C THR A 779 10.65 18.83 20.19
N GLU A 780 10.08 17.89 19.44
CA GLU A 780 9.44 16.68 19.96
C GLU A 780 10.26 15.46 19.61
N CYS A 781 10.42 14.57 20.58
CA CYS A 781 10.96 13.24 20.37
C CYS A 781 9.84 12.21 20.57
N SER A 782 9.92 11.10 19.86
CA SER A 782 8.98 10.00 20.04
C SER A 782 9.69 8.66 20.05
N LEU A 783 9.15 7.74 20.83
CA LEU A 783 9.51 6.34 20.80
C LEU A 783 8.25 5.52 20.85
N GLY A 784 8.09 4.63 19.88
CA GLY A 784 6.86 3.89 19.70
C GLY A 784 7.06 2.43 19.39
N ILE A 785 5.97 1.73 19.50
CA ILE A 785 5.81 0.34 19.06
C ILE A 785 4.71 0.34 18.00
N GLU A 786 5.06 -0.13 16.83
CA GLU A 786 4.14 -0.31 15.72
C GLU A 786 3.84 -1.79 15.48
N ASN A 787 2.89 -2.04 14.57
CA ASN A 787 2.45 -3.38 14.23
C ASN A 787 1.67 -4.09 15.35
N ILE A 788 1.11 -3.36 16.29
CA ILE A 788 0.19 -3.89 17.30
C ILE A 788 -1.09 -4.33 16.57
N PHE A 789 -1.45 -5.61 16.70
CA PHE A 789 -2.53 -6.22 15.90
C PHE A 789 -2.40 -6.01 14.38
N ARG A 790 -1.18 -5.75 13.88
CA ARG A 790 -0.81 -5.51 12.48
C ARG A 790 -1.25 -4.16 11.88
N PHE A 791 -1.89 -3.28 12.64
CA PHE A 791 -2.36 -1.99 12.12
C PHE A 791 -2.27 -0.83 13.11
N LEU A 792 -2.06 -1.10 14.39
CA LEU A 792 -1.96 -0.05 15.41
C LEU A 792 -0.51 0.27 15.75
N ARG A 793 -0.30 1.53 16.06
CA ARG A 793 0.95 2.08 16.58
C ARG A 793 0.67 2.86 17.86
N LEU A 794 1.54 2.76 18.84
CA LEU A 794 1.52 3.54 20.08
C LEU A 794 2.86 4.22 20.25
N ASP A 795 2.84 5.53 20.41
CA ASP A 795 4.02 6.37 20.60
C ASP A 795 3.95 7.11 21.93
N ALA A 796 5.02 7.04 22.68
CA ALA A 796 5.29 8.00 23.74
C ALA A 796 6.01 9.19 23.10
N VAL A 797 5.43 10.38 23.21
CA VAL A 797 5.95 11.61 22.65
C VAL A 797 6.29 12.56 23.81
N TRP A 798 7.41 13.22 23.74
CA TRP A 798 7.80 14.22 24.73
C TRP A 798 8.46 15.42 24.04
N ARG A 799 8.25 16.60 24.60
CA ARG A 799 8.88 17.85 24.17
C ARG A 799 10.11 18.13 25.02
N THR A 800 11.14 18.66 24.40
CA THR A 800 12.43 18.93 25.08
C THR A 800 12.49 20.33 25.69
N ASP A 801 11.69 21.26 25.21
CA ASP A 801 11.59 22.63 25.71
C ASP A 801 10.61 22.73 26.87
N ARG A 802 10.94 23.58 27.83
CA ARG A 802 10.10 23.87 29.02
C ARG A 802 9.50 25.28 28.99
N GLU A 803 9.79 26.06 27.96
CA GLU A 803 9.50 27.51 27.95
C GLU A 803 8.18 27.88 27.28
N PHE A 804 7.58 26.98 26.48
CA PHE A 804 6.37 27.27 25.72
C PHE A 804 5.13 26.63 26.32
N GLY A 805 4.21 27.48 26.77
CA GLY A 805 2.80 27.23 26.94
C GLY A 805 2.33 26.26 28.03
N THR A 806 1.04 26.04 28.02
CA THR A 806 0.27 25.20 28.95
C THR A 806 0.17 23.73 28.50
N ALA A 807 0.81 23.35 27.38
CA ALA A 807 0.74 22.00 26.85
C ALA A 807 1.53 21.01 27.69
N ASP A 808 1.07 19.75 27.72
CA ASP A 808 1.72 18.65 28.43
C ASP A 808 3.13 18.44 27.91
N SER A 809 4.09 18.16 28.80
CA SER A 809 5.47 17.89 28.44
C SER A 809 5.68 16.52 27.81
N TRP A 810 4.72 15.62 27.93
CA TRP A 810 4.70 14.31 27.29
C TRP A 810 3.27 13.80 27.09
N GLY A 811 3.09 12.84 26.21
CA GLY A 811 1.80 12.20 25.99
C GLY A 811 1.92 10.93 25.18
N ILE A 812 0.86 10.13 25.18
CA ILE A 812 0.74 8.95 24.33
C ILE A 812 -0.09 9.29 23.11
N ARG A 813 0.37 8.85 21.94
CA ARG A 813 -0.32 9.00 20.67
C ARG A 813 -0.58 7.63 20.04
N ILE A 814 -1.69 7.52 19.36
CA ILE A 814 -2.11 6.32 18.64
C ILE A 814 -1.92 6.58 17.15
N GLY A 815 -1.24 5.68 16.47
CA GLY A 815 -1.12 5.72 15.02
C GLY A 815 -1.82 4.53 14.38
N PHE A 816 -2.22 4.69 13.12
CA PHE A 816 -2.63 3.59 12.27
C PHE A 816 -1.59 3.43 11.17
N ALA A 817 -0.93 2.31 11.18
CA ALA A 817 0.06 1.93 10.17
C ALA A 817 -0.32 0.55 9.63
N ALA A 818 -1.18 0.50 8.62
CA ALA A 818 -1.50 -0.72 7.90
C ALA A 818 -0.46 -0.91 6.78
N GLU A 819 0.73 -1.38 7.13
CA GLU A 819 1.79 -1.71 6.18
C GLU A 819 1.84 -3.21 5.92
N ILE A 820 1.97 -3.57 4.65
CA ILE A 820 2.19 -4.95 4.22
C ILE A 820 3.61 -5.39 4.59
#